data_367ffff9aadb01b413a236fc512c20d6
#
_entry.id   367ffff9aadb01b413a236fc512c20d6
#
_cell.length_a   1.000
_cell.length_b   1.000
_cell.length_c   1.000
_cell.angle_alpha   90.00
_cell.angle_beta   90.00
_cell.angle_gamma   90.00
#
_symmetry.space_group_name_H-M   'P 1'
#
loop_
_entity.id
_entity.type
_entity.pdbx_description
1 polymer ?
#
loop_
_entity_poly.entity_id
_entity_poly.type
_entity_poly.pdbx_seq_one_letter_code
_entity_poly.pdbx_strand_id
1 'polypeptide(L)'
;MNNILTSAAKHLSLIYRIVAMLITAMLIVVLFPHTRHGEHYDYKVGAVWRGADLVAPYDFAVMLTADETRAAEEAERQKAMLYYREDSSARDVALTRLERMGHTLTAGEKRALRRQMDSVYRIGYLELPADVNDMDNHSVVVMRGAVGSMHRSREFINALDLEPGLLRDSLLQPNLVLDAARTTLELDSRLSQLSHTSQMVMAGDRIIAKGEEVTVEKGQIIKSLEAENDRRFSEKYSLWGQMWGQLLLAVIAFMALYMFLKNTRHPILEDDRKVLFVMLLILLMSAVVALVVRVNPEWVLLVPLCIVPILMRVFFDMRVALYIHLTTVIILANLVPNSFEFIFYQLVTGMMSIIAVRNLERRSQFFVLALVIFLCYSFIYTAGVLSQDTNLLSLSADKYLMFFLNAILTLLAYPLIYLFEKLFGITTNLTLLELSSTNTPALRELSRRAPGTFQHSMQVANIAEDLMNEIDGDALLAKVGALYHDIGKVKNPLYFTENQNSGFNPHNELDYVESAEIITSHVTDGLELARKYHLPAEVQDFIRTHHGTTYTGYFYAKELERHPDGGFETARFRYPGPRPYSRETAVVMIVDTVEAALRSLKNHTKEETDAMVDRLIDSKISAGQLDNCPLTYGDIARIRKFLKDKMMSIYHVRVEYPTVKDGKQTSEK
;
A
#
# COMPACT_ATOMS: atom_id res chain seq x y z
N MET A 1 -6.41 -37.04 -23.58
CA MET A 1 -6.93 -35.67 -23.75
C MET A 1 -6.83 -34.86 -22.44
N ASN A 2 -7.25 -35.39 -21.29
CA ASN A 2 -7.15 -34.67 -19.98
C ASN A 2 -5.70 -34.29 -19.59
N ASN A 3 -4.70 -35.12 -19.81
CA ASN A 3 -3.30 -34.79 -19.48
C ASN A 3 -2.68 -33.67 -20.33
N ILE A 4 -3.14 -33.50 -21.57
CA ILE A 4 -2.68 -32.43 -22.43
C ILE A 4 -3.33 -31.09 -22.03
N LEU A 5 -4.62 -31.11 -21.70
CA LEU A 5 -5.36 -29.93 -21.24
C LEU A 5 -4.84 -29.44 -19.86
N THR A 6 -4.54 -30.34 -18.93
CA THR A 6 -3.95 -30.00 -17.62
C THR A 6 -2.52 -29.45 -17.74
N SER A 7 -1.73 -30.00 -18.67
CA SER A 7 -0.38 -29.48 -18.97
C SER A 7 -0.45 -28.09 -19.59
N ALA A 8 -1.34 -27.87 -20.57
CA ALA A 8 -1.52 -26.58 -21.20
C ALA A 8 -2.01 -25.51 -20.22
N ALA A 9 -2.95 -25.84 -19.31
CA ALA A 9 -3.41 -24.94 -18.26
C ALA A 9 -2.29 -24.56 -17.28
N LYS A 10 -1.43 -25.52 -16.89
CA LYS A 10 -0.24 -25.23 -16.04
C LYS A 10 0.76 -24.31 -16.73
N HIS A 11 1.02 -24.49 -18.02
CA HIS A 11 1.91 -23.58 -18.77
C HIS A 11 1.32 -22.18 -18.92
N LEU A 12 0.02 -22.07 -19.14
CA LEU A 12 -0.66 -20.77 -19.25
C LEU A 12 -0.61 -19.99 -17.92
N SER A 13 -0.83 -20.66 -16.79
CA SER A 13 -0.76 -20.03 -15.47
C SER A 13 0.67 -19.61 -15.12
N LEU A 14 1.69 -20.38 -15.51
CA LEU A 14 3.08 -19.98 -15.35
C LEU A 14 3.41 -18.71 -16.12
N ILE A 15 2.99 -18.65 -17.39
CA ILE A 15 3.19 -17.47 -18.25
C ILE A 15 2.50 -16.24 -17.62
N TYR A 16 1.26 -16.40 -17.16
CA TYR A 16 0.52 -15.33 -16.48
C TYR A 16 1.29 -14.76 -15.28
N ARG A 17 1.85 -15.61 -14.41
CA ARG A 17 2.61 -15.21 -13.22
C ARG A 17 3.89 -14.45 -13.56
N ILE A 18 4.64 -14.94 -14.55
CA ILE A 18 5.87 -14.27 -15.03
C ILE A 18 5.51 -12.90 -15.64
N VAL A 19 4.48 -12.85 -16.46
CA VAL A 19 4.01 -11.59 -17.07
C VAL A 19 3.54 -10.60 -16.01
N ALA A 20 2.79 -11.05 -15.00
CA ALA A 20 2.36 -10.21 -13.89
C ALA A 20 3.55 -9.60 -13.12
N MET A 21 4.58 -10.39 -12.84
CA MET A 21 5.82 -9.93 -12.18
C MET A 21 6.57 -8.90 -13.05
N LEU A 22 6.69 -9.15 -14.34
CA LEU A 22 7.36 -8.25 -15.29
C LEU A 22 6.61 -6.93 -15.44
N ILE A 23 5.27 -6.97 -15.56
CA ILE A 23 4.43 -5.77 -15.61
C ILE A 23 4.58 -4.98 -14.32
N THR A 24 4.54 -5.64 -13.15
CA THR A 24 4.71 -4.98 -11.86
C THR A 24 6.08 -4.31 -11.75
N ALA A 25 7.15 -4.98 -12.15
CA ALA A 25 8.50 -4.42 -12.17
C ALA A 25 8.57 -3.18 -13.08
N MET A 26 8.01 -3.26 -14.29
CA MET A 26 7.96 -2.15 -15.23
C MET A 26 7.17 -0.95 -14.68
N LEU A 27 6.00 -1.21 -14.10
CA LEU A 27 5.17 -0.15 -13.49
C LEU A 27 5.88 0.52 -12.32
N ILE A 28 6.57 -0.23 -11.45
CA ILE A 28 7.34 0.32 -10.35
C ILE A 28 8.42 1.27 -10.88
N VAL A 29 9.20 0.83 -11.88
CA VAL A 29 10.25 1.67 -12.45
C VAL A 29 9.68 2.96 -13.05
N VAL A 30 8.55 2.88 -13.77
CA VAL A 30 7.91 4.06 -14.40
C VAL A 30 7.33 5.02 -13.35
N LEU A 31 6.86 4.52 -12.21
CA LEU A 31 6.27 5.35 -11.14
C LEU A 31 7.29 6.25 -10.46
N PHE A 32 8.55 5.84 -10.36
CA PHE A 32 9.56 6.62 -9.67
C PHE A 32 10.05 7.81 -10.51
N PRO A 33 10.36 8.94 -9.87
CA PRO A 33 10.97 10.05 -10.56
C PRO A 33 12.38 9.64 -11.03
N HIS A 34 12.60 9.68 -12.33
CA HIS A 34 13.92 9.48 -12.92
C HIS A 34 14.68 10.81 -12.84
N THR A 35 14.81 11.32 -11.61
CA THR A 35 15.66 12.47 -11.35
C THR A 35 17.11 12.02 -11.44
N ARG A 36 17.86 12.70 -12.28
CA ARG A 36 19.27 12.47 -12.48
C ARG A 36 20.00 13.15 -11.33
N HIS A 37 20.21 12.44 -10.24
CA HIS A 37 20.96 12.97 -9.11
C HIS A 37 22.40 12.51 -9.19
N GLY A 38 23.30 13.48 -9.20
CA GLY A 38 24.69 13.27 -8.86
C GLY A 38 24.90 13.00 -7.36
N GLU A 39 26.10 13.07 -6.89
CA GLU A 39 26.36 12.99 -5.45
C GLU A 39 25.76 14.19 -4.75
N HIS A 40 24.86 13.94 -3.80
CA HIS A 40 24.31 14.91 -2.86
C HIS A 40 24.93 14.73 -1.47
N TYR A 41 25.14 15.85 -0.79
CA TYR A 41 25.77 15.86 0.52
C TYR A 41 24.71 16.23 1.59
N ASP A 42 24.72 15.49 2.69
CA ASP A 42 23.84 15.79 3.84
C ASP A 42 24.52 16.83 4.73
N TYR A 43 24.08 18.09 4.62
CA TYR A 43 24.62 19.22 5.41
C TYR A 43 23.54 20.24 5.77
N LYS A 44 23.80 20.98 6.83
CA LYS A 44 22.96 22.10 7.26
C LYS A 44 23.87 23.31 7.48
N VAL A 45 23.52 24.46 6.91
CA VAL A 45 24.23 25.72 7.13
C VAL A 45 24.20 26.06 8.62
N GLY A 46 25.35 26.45 9.19
CA GLY A 46 25.54 26.67 10.62
C GLY A 46 25.86 25.41 11.44
N ALA A 47 25.87 24.23 10.80
CA ALA A 47 26.27 22.98 11.46
C ALA A 47 27.68 22.56 11.07
N VAL A 48 28.26 21.65 11.85
CA VAL A 48 29.58 21.09 11.57
C VAL A 48 29.52 20.07 10.46
N TRP A 49 30.40 20.14 9.47
CA TRP A 49 30.54 19.18 8.38
C TRP A 49 30.98 17.81 8.91
N ARG A 50 30.17 16.79 8.68
CA ARG A 50 30.38 15.41 9.21
C ARG A 50 31.04 14.46 8.22
N GLY A 51 31.02 14.80 6.93
CA GLY A 51 31.66 14.00 5.89
C GLY A 51 33.16 14.03 5.93
N ALA A 52 33.81 13.25 5.08
CA ALA A 52 35.25 13.42 4.81
C ALA A 52 35.54 14.81 4.21
N ASP A 53 36.81 15.20 4.15
CA ASP A 53 37.19 16.44 3.47
C ASP A 53 36.60 16.46 2.07
N LEU A 54 35.80 17.48 1.73
CA LEU A 54 35.21 17.66 0.42
C LEU A 54 36.15 18.49 -0.44
N VAL A 55 36.64 17.87 -1.51
CA VAL A 55 37.53 18.46 -2.50
C VAL A 55 36.81 18.53 -3.83
N ALA A 56 36.97 19.61 -4.56
CA ALA A 56 36.38 19.78 -5.89
C ALA A 56 36.92 18.72 -6.86
N PRO A 57 36.09 17.84 -7.41
CA PRO A 57 36.55 16.78 -8.32
C PRO A 57 36.87 17.28 -9.74
N TYR A 58 36.43 18.48 -10.06
CA TYR A 58 36.62 19.18 -11.34
C TYR A 58 36.34 20.66 -11.18
N ASP A 59 36.69 21.45 -12.19
CA ASP A 59 36.38 22.89 -12.24
C ASP A 59 34.88 23.10 -12.39
N PHE A 60 34.31 23.97 -11.54
CA PHE A 60 32.90 24.36 -11.64
C PHE A 60 32.68 25.80 -11.19
N ALA A 61 31.62 26.40 -11.71
CA ALA A 61 31.20 27.74 -11.38
C ALA A 61 30.23 27.72 -10.17
N VAL A 62 30.46 28.58 -9.20
CA VAL A 62 29.53 28.79 -8.08
C VAL A 62 28.42 29.71 -8.54
N MET A 63 27.18 29.24 -8.47
CA MET A 63 26.01 30.00 -8.89
C MET A 63 25.66 31.09 -7.86
N LEU A 64 25.20 32.22 -8.31
CA LEU A 64 24.64 33.27 -7.45
C LEU A 64 23.40 32.78 -6.71
N THR A 65 23.19 33.26 -5.51
CA THR A 65 21.94 33.06 -4.77
C THR A 65 20.79 33.79 -5.45
N ALA A 66 19.54 33.42 -5.13
CA ALA A 66 18.37 34.08 -5.69
C ALA A 66 18.34 35.61 -5.39
N ASP A 67 18.85 36.01 -4.20
CA ASP A 67 18.89 37.42 -3.81
C ASP A 67 20.01 38.15 -4.51
N GLU A 68 21.20 37.57 -4.68
CA GLU A 68 22.31 38.09 -5.45
C GLU A 68 21.93 38.23 -6.93
N THR A 69 21.24 37.24 -7.49
CA THR A 69 20.74 37.28 -8.87
C THR A 69 19.77 38.44 -9.06
N ARG A 70 18.78 38.59 -8.15
CA ARG A 70 17.85 39.77 -8.21
C ARG A 70 18.57 41.09 -8.10
N ALA A 71 19.54 41.18 -7.18
CA ALA A 71 20.32 42.42 -7.04
C ALA A 71 21.13 42.75 -8.30
N ALA A 72 21.72 41.71 -8.93
CA ALA A 72 22.47 41.87 -10.17
C ALA A 72 21.55 42.25 -11.36
N GLU A 73 20.38 41.64 -11.47
CA GLU A 73 19.37 41.98 -12.46
C GLU A 73 18.89 43.45 -12.29
N GLU A 74 18.60 43.85 -11.04
CA GLU A 74 18.17 45.22 -10.74
C GLU A 74 19.26 46.24 -11.07
N ALA A 75 20.52 45.90 -10.74
CA ALA A 75 21.66 46.75 -11.10
C ALA A 75 21.80 46.89 -12.63
N GLU A 76 21.56 45.86 -13.43
CA GLU A 76 21.58 45.93 -14.89
C GLU A 76 20.34 46.71 -15.45
N ARG A 77 19.17 46.56 -14.81
CA ARG A 77 17.98 47.38 -15.16
C ARG A 77 18.26 48.85 -15.00
N GLN A 78 18.92 49.26 -13.92
CA GLN A 78 19.27 50.66 -13.67
C GLN A 78 20.33 51.20 -14.65
N LYS A 79 21.14 50.36 -15.27
CA LYS A 79 22.14 50.70 -16.27
C LYS A 79 21.59 50.63 -17.70
N ALA A 80 20.43 50.03 -17.92
CA ALA A 80 19.86 49.88 -19.25
C ALA A 80 19.58 51.24 -19.90
N MET A 81 19.90 51.38 -21.17
CA MET A 81 19.65 52.61 -21.92
C MET A 81 18.18 52.73 -22.30
N LEU A 82 17.60 53.91 -22.13
CA LEU A 82 16.26 54.22 -22.60
C LEU A 82 16.31 54.77 -24.02
N TYR A 83 15.56 54.13 -24.90
CA TYR A 83 15.47 54.57 -26.30
C TYR A 83 14.25 55.44 -26.51
N TYR A 84 14.47 56.62 -27.06
CA TYR A 84 13.42 57.56 -27.41
C TYR A 84 13.42 57.85 -28.92
N ARG A 85 12.25 57.97 -29.50
CA ARG A 85 12.05 58.34 -30.88
C ARG A 85 11.54 59.79 -30.94
N GLU A 86 12.14 60.60 -31.78
CA GLU A 86 11.68 61.98 -32.00
C GLU A 86 10.34 61.95 -32.78
N ASP A 87 9.31 62.63 -32.21
CA ASP A 87 8.03 62.89 -32.86
C ASP A 87 8.02 64.33 -33.32
N SER A 88 8.30 64.59 -34.61
CA SER A 88 8.32 65.85 -35.22
C SER A 88 6.94 66.58 -35.28
N SER A 89 5.83 65.74 -35.11
CA SER A 89 4.47 66.29 -35.14
C SER A 89 4.02 66.95 -33.81
N ALA A 90 4.66 66.55 -32.69
CA ALA A 90 4.29 66.96 -31.34
C ALA A 90 4.24 68.54 -31.20
N ARG A 91 5.22 69.20 -31.79
CA ARG A 91 5.27 70.67 -31.82
C ARG A 91 4.07 71.31 -32.53
N ASP A 92 3.70 70.77 -33.69
CA ASP A 92 2.60 71.31 -34.50
C ASP A 92 1.23 71.06 -33.84
N VAL A 93 1.08 69.86 -33.20
CA VAL A 93 -0.11 69.57 -32.39
C VAL A 93 -0.24 70.57 -31.23
N ALA A 94 0.84 70.78 -30.50
CA ALA A 94 0.85 71.76 -29.38
C ALA A 94 0.56 73.20 -29.82
N LEU A 95 1.12 73.69 -30.94
CA LEU A 95 0.80 74.91 -31.50
C LEU A 95 -0.68 75.04 -31.92
N THR A 96 -1.25 74.02 -32.51
CA THR A 96 -2.69 73.98 -32.85
C THR A 96 -3.57 74.03 -31.60
N ARG A 97 -3.17 73.39 -30.50
CA ARG A 97 -3.88 73.47 -29.20
C ARG A 97 -3.83 74.89 -28.64
N LEU A 98 -2.65 75.55 -28.68
CA LEU A 98 -2.48 76.94 -28.25
C LEU A 98 -3.38 77.92 -29.06
N GLU A 99 -3.54 77.74 -30.37
CA GLU A 99 -4.42 78.53 -31.22
C GLU A 99 -5.89 78.32 -30.86
N ARG A 100 -6.32 77.12 -30.55
CA ARG A 100 -7.70 76.82 -30.12
C ARG A 100 -8.08 77.47 -28.80
N MET A 101 -7.12 77.78 -27.92
CA MET A 101 -7.33 78.48 -26.66
C MET A 101 -7.57 80.04 -26.88
N GLY A 102 -8.04 80.42 -28.04
CA GLY A 102 -8.15 81.77 -28.56
C GLY A 102 -8.95 82.76 -27.72
N HIS A 103 -9.85 82.34 -26.90
CA HIS A 103 -10.74 83.20 -26.09
C HIS A 103 -10.31 83.41 -24.64
N THR A 104 -9.29 82.73 -24.16
CA THR A 104 -8.86 82.74 -22.76
C THR A 104 -7.51 83.46 -22.52
N LEU A 105 -6.75 83.71 -23.56
CA LEU A 105 -5.40 84.27 -23.48
C LEU A 105 -5.25 85.54 -24.31
N THR A 106 -4.56 86.56 -23.79
CA THR A 106 -4.21 87.78 -24.54
C THR A 106 -3.15 87.49 -25.62
N ALA A 107 -3.08 88.40 -26.66
CA ALA A 107 -2.10 88.24 -27.74
C ALA A 107 -0.63 88.32 -27.26
N GLY A 108 -0.39 88.92 -26.09
CA GLY A 108 0.93 88.97 -25.45
C GLY A 108 1.30 87.65 -24.80
N GLU A 109 0.38 87.07 -24.06
CA GLU A 109 0.53 85.75 -23.40
C GLU A 109 0.73 84.60 -24.39
N LYS A 110 -0.02 84.61 -25.49
CA LYS A 110 0.17 83.65 -26.57
C LYS A 110 1.57 83.71 -27.19
N ARG A 111 2.11 84.93 -27.42
CA ARG A 111 3.49 85.09 -27.95
C ARG A 111 4.55 84.60 -26.94
N ALA A 112 4.33 84.85 -25.65
CA ALA A 112 5.22 84.37 -24.59
C ALA A 112 5.21 82.85 -24.51
N LEU A 113 4.03 82.19 -24.43
CA LEU A 113 3.86 80.78 -24.43
C LEU A 113 4.44 80.08 -25.67
N ARG A 114 4.22 80.70 -26.88
CA ARG A 114 4.81 80.13 -28.10
C ARG A 114 6.35 80.10 -28.05
N ARG A 115 6.97 81.18 -27.53
CA ARG A 115 8.44 81.18 -27.36
C ARG A 115 8.95 80.18 -26.38
N GLN A 116 8.23 79.96 -25.26
CA GLN A 116 8.57 78.96 -24.29
C GLN A 116 8.42 77.53 -24.89
N MET A 117 7.33 77.26 -25.59
CA MET A 117 7.10 76.00 -26.30
C MET A 117 8.18 75.72 -27.34
N ASP A 118 8.54 76.74 -28.17
CA ASP A 118 9.62 76.61 -29.15
C ASP A 118 10.97 76.28 -28.48
N SER A 119 11.20 76.82 -27.29
CA SER A 119 12.41 76.52 -26.50
C SER A 119 12.39 75.11 -25.98
N VAL A 120 11.26 74.63 -25.40
CA VAL A 120 11.08 73.28 -24.89
C VAL A 120 11.29 72.24 -26.00
N TYR A 121 10.63 72.43 -27.15
CA TYR A 121 10.75 71.51 -28.27
C TYR A 121 12.12 71.51 -28.96
N ARG A 122 12.85 72.59 -28.90
CA ARG A 122 14.21 72.69 -29.42
C ARG A 122 15.22 71.98 -28.54
N ILE A 123 15.04 71.98 -27.18
CA ILE A 123 15.84 71.22 -26.23
C ILE A 123 15.47 69.75 -26.29
N GLY A 124 14.18 69.45 -26.35
CA GLY A 124 13.58 68.12 -26.30
C GLY A 124 12.87 67.88 -24.97
N TYR A 125 11.60 67.50 -25.07
CA TYR A 125 10.77 67.16 -23.93
C TYR A 125 10.52 65.68 -23.93
N LEU A 126 10.90 64.97 -22.80
CA LEU A 126 10.68 63.56 -22.57
C LEU A 126 10.02 63.32 -21.20
N GLU A 127 9.40 62.16 -21.05
CA GLU A 127 8.93 61.64 -19.77
C GLU A 127 9.75 60.38 -19.45
N LEU A 128 10.39 60.39 -18.28
CA LEU A 128 11.11 59.20 -17.79
C LEU A 128 10.16 58.23 -17.13
N PRO A 129 10.35 56.93 -17.29
CA PRO A 129 9.62 55.91 -16.53
C PRO A 129 9.81 56.11 -15.02
N ALA A 130 8.76 55.78 -14.22
CA ALA A 130 8.75 56.00 -12.77
C ALA A 130 9.73 55.11 -11.98
N ASP A 131 10.22 54.04 -12.60
CA ASP A 131 11.16 53.06 -12.05
C ASP A 131 12.64 53.43 -12.23
N VAL A 132 12.93 54.60 -12.82
CA VAL A 132 14.31 55.10 -13.00
C VAL A 132 14.78 55.84 -11.74
N ASN A 133 15.82 55.30 -11.06
CA ASN A 133 16.31 55.85 -9.79
C ASN A 133 17.12 57.15 -9.93
N ASP A 134 17.90 57.29 -10.99
CA ASP A 134 18.70 58.52 -11.26
C ASP A 134 18.11 59.27 -12.46
N MET A 135 17.08 60.08 -12.19
CA MET A 135 16.33 60.78 -13.22
C MET A 135 17.19 61.80 -13.96
N ASP A 136 18.24 62.38 -13.32
CA ASP A 136 19.06 63.38 -13.89
C ASP A 136 20.20 62.88 -14.78
N ASN A 137 20.69 61.68 -14.50
CA ASN A 137 21.94 61.21 -15.10
C ASN A 137 21.78 59.87 -15.86
N HIS A 138 20.53 59.43 -16.11
CA HIS A 138 20.26 58.20 -16.84
C HIS A 138 20.67 58.31 -18.32
N SER A 139 21.14 57.23 -18.90
CA SER A 139 21.57 57.20 -20.31
C SER A 139 20.37 57.04 -21.24
N VAL A 140 20.21 58.03 -22.11
CA VAL A 140 19.12 58.11 -23.07
C VAL A 140 19.68 58.11 -24.49
N VAL A 141 19.09 57.30 -25.36
CA VAL A 141 19.41 57.24 -26.78
C VAL A 141 18.26 57.85 -27.58
N VAL A 142 18.50 59.01 -28.22
CA VAL A 142 17.49 59.63 -29.08
C VAL A 142 17.69 59.21 -30.53
N MET A 143 16.67 58.59 -31.09
CA MET A 143 16.63 58.09 -32.47
C MET A 143 16.00 59.15 -33.36
N ARG A 144 16.83 59.68 -34.28
CA ARG A 144 16.39 60.59 -35.38
C ARG A 144 16.49 59.87 -36.71
N GLY A 145 15.35 59.23 -37.10
CA GLY A 145 15.35 58.32 -38.23
C GLY A 145 16.16 57.08 -37.93
N ALA A 146 17.20 56.80 -38.74
CA ALA A 146 18.07 55.58 -38.50
C ALA A 146 19.29 55.89 -37.61
N VAL A 147 19.53 57.16 -37.25
CA VAL A 147 20.70 57.58 -36.46
C VAL A 147 20.31 57.75 -34.98
N GLY A 148 21.02 57.07 -34.10
CA GLY A 148 20.89 57.20 -32.64
C GLY A 148 22.00 58.12 -32.08
N SER A 149 21.68 59.07 -31.22
CA SER A 149 22.63 59.88 -30.44
C SER A 149 22.45 59.59 -28.95
N MET A 150 23.54 59.36 -28.24
CA MET A 150 23.54 59.06 -26.78
C MET A 150 23.66 60.40 -26.02
N HIS A 151 22.81 60.53 -25.03
CA HIS A 151 22.69 61.76 -24.18
C HIS A 151 22.50 61.36 -22.72
N ARG A 152 22.57 62.34 -21.81
CA ARG A 152 22.12 62.17 -20.42
C ARG A 152 20.72 62.76 -20.27
N SER A 153 19.88 62.15 -19.43
CA SER A 153 18.51 62.56 -19.19
C SER A 153 18.41 64.13 -18.86
N ARG A 154 19.37 64.62 -18.08
CA ARG A 154 19.49 66.05 -17.72
C ARG A 154 19.67 66.98 -18.90
N GLU A 155 20.03 66.55 -20.09
CA GLU A 155 20.16 67.35 -21.29
C GLU A 155 18.79 67.69 -21.91
N PHE A 156 17.75 67.05 -21.46
CA PHE A 156 16.38 67.23 -21.93
C PHE A 156 15.50 67.78 -20.81
N ILE A 157 14.36 68.30 -21.17
CA ILE A 157 13.35 68.81 -20.23
C ILE A 157 12.45 67.64 -19.84
N ASN A 158 12.29 67.39 -18.52
CA ASN A 158 11.33 66.45 -18.00
C ASN A 158 10.01 67.15 -17.62
N ALA A 159 8.93 66.43 -17.51
CA ALA A 159 7.62 66.95 -17.09
C ALA A 159 7.70 67.72 -15.75
N LEU A 160 8.58 67.28 -14.84
CA LEU A 160 8.80 67.91 -13.53
C LEU A 160 9.45 69.29 -13.59
N ASP A 161 10.18 69.60 -14.67
CA ASP A 161 10.90 70.88 -14.87
C ASP A 161 10.08 71.87 -15.61
N LEU A 162 8.87 71.55 -16.04
CA LEU A 162 8.01 72.48 -16.81
C LEU A 162 7.28 73.49 -15.92
N GLU A 163 7.24 74.73 -16.36
CA GLU A 163 6.44 75.74 -15.69
C GLU A 163 4.96 75.35 -15.64
N PRO A 164 4.25 75.64 -14.50
CA PRO A 164 2.83 75.27 -14.34
C PRO A 164 1.90 75.73 -15.43
N GLY A 165 2.27 76.92 -16.10
CA GLY A 165 1.51 77.44 -17.19
C GLY A 165 1.55 76.62 -18.48
N LEU A 166 2.63 75.88 -18.73
CA LEU A 166 2.82 75.02 -19.90
C LEU A 166 2.19 73.60 -19.69
N LEU A 167 2.05 73.21 -18.44
CA LEU A 167 1.36 71.90 -18.05
C LEU A 167 -0.18 72.06 -18.05
N ARG A 168 -0.67 73.30 -18.07
CA ARG A 168 -2.11 73.60 -18.04
C ARG A 168 -2.78 73.05 -19.30
N ASP A 169 -3.88 72.35 -19.13
CA ASP A 169 -4.75 71.86 -20.20
C ASP A 169 -4.03 70.89 -21.19
N SER A 170 -2.99 70.21 -20.75
CA SER A 170 -2.20 69.28 -21.60
C SER A 170 -1.71 69.91 -22.88
N LEU A 171 -1.25 71.15 -22.77
CA LEU A 171 -0.80 72.02 -23.93
C LEU A 171 0.41 71.37 -24.62
N LEU A 172 1.38 70.90 -23.84
CA LEU A 172 2.55 70.16 -24.32
C LEU A 172 2.36 68.64 -24.27
N GLN A 173 2.92 68.01 -25.25
CA GLN A 173 3.11 66.53 -25.23
C GLN A 173 4.59 66.29 -25.54
N PRO A 174 5.14 65.18 -25.01
CA PRO A 174 6.54 64.82 -25.26
C PRO A 174 6.82 64.71 -26.77
N ASN A 175 7.89 65.34 -27.25
CA ASN A 175 8.37 65.12 -28.60
C ASN A 175 9.45 64.05 -28.67
N LEU A 176 9.91 63.62 -27.52
CA LEU A 176 10.72 62.40 -27.38
C LEU A 176 9.85 61.36 -26.73
N VAL A 177 9.39 60.40 -27.56
CA VAL A 177 8.49 59.30 -27.14
C VAL A 177 9.29 58.05 -26.89
N LEU A 178 9.12 57.44 -25.73
CA LEU A 178 9.80 56.20 -25.36
C LEU A 178 9.52 55.09 -26.37
N ASP A 179 10.57 54.54 -26.96
CA ASP A 179 10.51 53.34 -27.79
C ASP A 179 10.64 52.08 -26.87
N ALA A 180 9.49 51.69 -26.32
CA ALA A 180 9.41 50.57 -25.39
C ALA A 180 9.99 49.28 -26.00
N ALA A 181 9.78 49.04 -27.29
CA ALA A 181 10.27 47.80 -27.94
C ALA A 181 11.79 47.73 -27.97
N ARG A 182 12.46 48.85 -28.33
CA ARG A 182 13.94 48.91 -28.34
C ARG A 182 14.52 48.90 -26.93
N THR A 183 13.89 49.63 -26.00
CA THR A 183 14.29 49.64 -24.58
C THR A 183 14.22 48.25 -23.98
N THR A 184 13.14 47.47 -24.23
CA THR A 184 12.98 46.11 -23.76
C THR A 184 14.01 45.18 -24.41
N LEU A 185 14.26 45.32 -25.71
CA LEU A 185 15.26 44.51 -26.41
C LEU A 185 16.68 44.73 -25.87
N GLU A 186 17.04 45.97 -25.54
CA GLU A 186 18.33 46.31 -24.91
C GLU A 186 18.43 45.71 -23.51
N LEU A 187 17.35 45.84 -22.70
CA LEU A 187 17.29 45.22 -21.38
C LEU A 187 17.43 43.72 -21.44
N ASP A 188 16.67 43.05 -22.30
CA ASP A 188 16.73 41.60 -22.48
C ASP A 188 18.12 41.16 -22.95
N SER A 189 18.75 41.93 -23.83
CA SER A 189 20.13 41.65 -24.26
C SER A 189 21.12 41.75 -23.11
N ARG A 190 20.99 42.73 -22.21
CA ARG A 190 21.85 42.87 -21.03
C ARG A 190 21.61 41.78 -20.01
N LEU A 191 20.35 41.48 -19.74
CA LEU A 191 19.98 40.40 -18.81
C LEU A 191 20.45 39.04 -19.32
N SER A 192 20.40 38.80 -20.64
CA SER A 192 20.90 37.54 -21.22
C SER A 192 22.43 37.39 -21.16
N GLN A 193 23.16 38.49 -21.05
CA GLN A 193 24.62 38.49 -20.89
C GLN A 193 25.08 38.51 -19.44
N LEU A 194 24.16 38.60 -18.48
CA LEU A 194 24.47 38.62 -17.06
C LEU A 194 25.07 37.25 -16.65
N SER A 195 26.24 37.30 -16.05
CA SER A 195 26.83 36.08 -15.47
C SER A 195 26.11 35.69 -14.20
N HIS A 196 25.49 34.53 -14.18
CA HIS A 196 24.86 33.96 -12.98
C HIS A 196 25.87 33.26 -12.05
N THR A 197 27.17 33.50 -12.26
CA THR A 197 28.26 32.89 -11.48
C THR A 197 29.00 33.90 -10.65
N SER A 198 29.29 33.56 -9.38
CA SER A 198 30.04 34.40 -8.46
C SER A 198 31.55 34.19 -8.55
N GLN A 199 31.96 32.93 -8.64
CA GLN A 199 33.37 32.53 -8.66
C GLN A 199 33.55 31.15 -9.32
N MET A 200 34.79 30.81 -9.68
CA MET A 200 35.20 29.49 -10.15
C MET A 200 35.94 28.76 -9.03
N VAL A 201 35.59 27.50 -8.82
CA VAL A 201 36.32 26.57 -7.93
C VAL A 201 37.07 25.61 -8.84
N MET A 202 38.37 25.44 -8.60
CA MET A 202 39.24 24.62 -9.43
C MET A 202 39.28 23.17 -8.90
N ALA A 203 39.50 22.23 -9.81
CA ALA A 203 39.72 20.83 -9.42
C ALA A 203 40.88 20.70 -8.42
N GLY A 204 40.64 19.99 -7.35
CA GLY A 204 41.61 19.85 -6.27
C GLY A 204 41.48 20.87 -5.14
N ASP A 205 40.70 21.95 -5.28
CA ASP A 205 40.43 22.89 -4.22
C ASP A 205 39.61 22.23 -3.10
N ARG A 206 40.04 22.42 -1.84
CA ARG A 206 39.32 21.92 -0.66
C ARG A 206 38.16 22.89 -0.33
N ILE A 207 36.93 22.42 -0.49
CA ILE A 207 35.70 23.15 -0.22
C ILE A 207 35.44 23.25 1.27
N ILE A 208 35.49 22.10 1.99
CA ILE A 208 35.26 22.03 3.41
C ILE A 208 36.01 20.82 4.02
N ALA A 209 36.58 20.98 5.20
CA ALA A 209 37.24 19.91 5.95
C ALA A 209 36.28 19.24 6.95
N LYS A 210 36.55 17.99 7.31
CA LYS A 210 35.82 17.30 8.38
C LYS A 210 35.93 18.07 9.70
N GLY A 211 34.79 18.32 10.34
CA GLY A 211 34.72 19.05 11.61
C GLY A 211 34.64 20.58 11.45
N GLU A 212 34.66 21.10 10.23
CA GLU A 212 34.54 22.53 9.94
C GLU A 212 33.06 22.95 9.87
N GLU A 213 32.76 24.20 10.27
CA GLU A 213 31.39 24.74 10.18
C GLU A 213 31.02 25.05 8.73
N VAL A 214 29.82 24.65 8.33
CA VAL A 214 29.26 24.97 7.02
C VAL A 214 28.73 26.40 7.03
N THR A 215 29.56 27.35 6.60
CA THR A 215 29.14 28.75 6.42
C THR A 215 28.15 28.88 5.25
N VAL A 216 27.45 30.02 5.16
CA VAL A 216 26.53 30.30 4.04
C VAL A 216 27.26 30.20 2.69
N GLU A 217 28.48 30.76 2.60
CA GLU A 217 29.30 30.70 1.39
C GLU A 217 29.69 29.26 1.01
N LYS A 218 30.15 28.44 1.97
CA LYS A 218 30.47 27.04 1.74
C LYS A 218 29.25 26.23 1.36
N GLY A 219 28.09 26.50 1.97
CA GLY A 219 26.81 25.90 1.59
C GLY A 219 26.43 26.19 0.13
N GLN A 220 26.70 27.44 -0.33
CA GLN A 220 26.47 27.83 -1.72
C GLN A 220 27.41 27.11 -2.70
N ILE A 221 28.69 26.96 -2.32
CA ILE A 221 29.67 26.21 -3.10
C ILE A 221 29.24 24.73 -3.21
N ILE A 222 28.87 24.08 -2.08
CA ILE A 222 28.41 22.69 -2.07
C ILE A 222 27.16 22.52 -2.95
N LYS A 223 26.18 23.42 -2.81
CA LYS A 223 24.96 23.38 -3.62
C LYS A 223 25.26 23.55 -5.12
N SER A 224 26.21 24.40 -5.48
CA SER A 224 26.63 24.59 -6.86
C SER A 224 27.36 23.38 -7.41
N LEU A 225 28.17 22.69 -6.59
CA LEU A 225 28.79 21.42 -6.93
C LEU A 225 27.75 20.32 -7.17
N GLU A 226 26.72 20.22 -6.32
CA GLU A 226 25.60 19.29 -6.49
C GLU A 226 24.86 19.54 -7.81
N ALA A 227 24.55 20.79 -8.12
CA ALA A 227 23.89 21.14 -9.38
C ALA A 227 24.75 20.79 -10.62
N GLU A 228 26.07 21.00 -10.54
CA GLU A 228 26.98 20.62 -11.62
C GLU A 228 27.16 19.09 -11.70
N ASN A 229 27.18 18.39 -10.57
CA ASN A 229 27.14 16.92 -10.52
C ASN A 229 25.90 16.40 -11.25
N ASP A 230 24.72 16.95 -10.95
CA ASP A 230 23.46 16.55 -11.59
C ASP A 230 23.50 16.81 -13.10
N ARG A 231 24.03 17.96 -13.53
CA ARG A 231 24.19 18.30 -14.95
C ARG A 231 25.10 17.30 -15.66
N ARG A 232 26.31 17.06 -15.14
CA ARG A 232 27.30 16.14 -15.72
C ARG A 232 26.81 14.68 -15.70
N PHE A 233 26.14 14.27 -14.62
CA PHE A 233 25.50 12.98 -14.54
C PHE A 233 24.44 12.82 -15.62
N SER A 234 23.62 13.85 -15.82
CA SER A 234 22.57 13.86 -16.82
C SER A 234 23.08 13.84 -18.27
N GLU A 235 24.24 14.46 -18.53
CA GLU A 235 24.90 14.44 -19.84
C GLU A 235 25.57 13.07 -20.12
N LYS A 236 26.12 12.43 -19.08
CA LYS A 236 26.90 11.19 -19.20
C LYS A 236 26.01 9.94 -19.28
N TYR A 237 24.87 9.92 -18.58
CA TYR A 237 24.03 8.73 -18.47
C TYR A 237 22.69 8.92 -19.20
N SER A 238 22.35 7.93 -20.04
CA SER A 238 21.06 7.87 -20.71
C SER A 238 19.96 7.50 -19.73
N LEU A 239 18.83 8.23 -19.73
CA LEU A 239 17.61 7.86 -18.96
C LEU A 239 17.21 6.40 -19.25
N TRP A 240 17.29 6.00 -20.49
CA TRP A 240 16.99 4.62 -20.90
C TRP A 240 17.90 3.61 -20.22
N GLY A 241 19.22 3.90 -20.14
CA GLY A 241 20.17 3.04 -19.44
C GLY A 241 19.85 2.87 -17.97
N GLN A 242 19.48 3.96 -17.29
CA GLN A 242 19.07 3.93 -15.88
C GLN A 242 17.78 3.12 -15.69
N MET A 243 16.75 3.37 -16.51
CA MET A 243 15.50 2.61 -16.45
C MET A 243 15.70 1.12 -16.68
N TRP A 244 16.53 0.75 -17.68
CA TRP A 244 16.85 -0.65 -17.94
C TRP A 244 17.64 -1.29 -16.79
N GLY A 245 18.58 -0.57 -16.17
CA GLY A 245 19.30 -1.03 -14.99
C GLY A 245 18.36 -1.29 -13.79
N GLN A 246 17.50 -0.34 -13.50
CA GLN A 246 16.49 -0.47 -12.42
C GLN A 246 15.51 -1.60 -12.70
N LEU A 247 15.05 -1.73 -13.94
CA LEU A 247 14.17 -2.83 -14.35
C LEU A 247 14.84 -4.19 -14.17
N LEU A 248 16.11 -4.32 -14.57
CA LEU A 248 16.87 -5.56 -14.39
C LEU A 248 17.00 -5.94 -12.92
N LEU A 249 17.32 -4.97 -12.04
CA LEU A 249 17.41 -5.22 -10.60
C LEU A 249 16.06 -5.63 -10.01
N ALA A 250 14.96 -4.98 -10.40
CA ALA A 250 13.62 -5.35 -9.97
C ALA A 250 13.23 -6.77 -10.44
N VAL A 251 13.57 -7.12 -11.70
CA VAL A 251 13.32 -8.46 -12.24
C VAL A 251 14.14 -9.51 -11.50
N ILE A 252 15.41 -9.24 -11.16
CA ILE A 252 16.23 -10.16 -10.35
C ILE A 252 15.62 -10.38 -8.98
N ALA A 253 15.13 -9.31 -8.31
CA ALA A 253 14.47 -9.40 -7.00
C ALA A 253 13.18 -10.23 -7.08
N PHE A 254 12.33 -10.01 -8.10
CA PHE A 254 11.13 -10.82 -8.31
C PHE A 254 11.46 -12.26 -8.70
N MET A 255 12.52 -12.51 -9.45
CA MET A 255 12.99 -13.85 -9.77
C MET A 255 13.41 -14.61 -8.49
N ALA A 256 14.13 -13.94 -7.59
CA ALA A 256 14.50 -14.51 -6.29
C ALA A 256 13.25 -14.87 -5.45
N LEU A 257 12.26 -13.97 -5.41
CA LEU A 257 10.98 -14.23 -4.75
C LEU A 257 10.24 -15.41 -5.39
N TYR A 258 10.17 -15.46 -6.72
CA TYR A 258 9.55 -16.58 -7.45
C TYR A 258 10.21 -17.91 -7.12
N MET A 259 11.56 -17.99 -7.14
CA MET A 259 12.31 -19.19 -6.81
C MET A 259 12.08 -19.64 -5.37
N PHE A 260 12.02 -18.70 -4.43
CA PHE A 260 11.68 -18.99 -3.05
C PHE A 260 10.27 -19.59 -2.94
N LEU A 261 9.25 -18.93 -3.52
CA LEU A 261 7.86 -19.41 -3.46
C LEU A 261 7.71 -20.77 -4.12
N LYS A 262 8.37 -21.00 -5.25
CA LYS A 262 8.35 -22.28 -5.96
C LYS A 262 8.92 -23.42 -5.12
N ASN A 263 10.03 -23.19 -4.42
CA ASN A 263 10.71 -24.25 -3.67
C ASN A 263 10.12 -24.47 -2.27
N THR A 264 9.48 -23.45 -1.68
CA THR A 264 9.08 -23.50 -0.27
C THR A 264 7.56 -23.48 -0.08
N ARG A 265 6.82 -22.79 -0.95
CA ARG A 265 5.37 -22.52 -0.80
C ARG A 265 4.63 -22.61 -2.14
N HIS A 266 4.78 -23.75 -2.82
CA HIS A 266 4.14 -24.02 -4.11
C HIS A 266 2.63 -23.71 -4.15
N PRO A 267 1.82 -23.97 -3.10
CA PRO A 267 0.39 -23.67 -3.11
C PRO A 267 0.03 -22.17 -3.27
N ILE A 268 0.95 -21.25 -2.90
CA ILE A 268 0.73 -19.83 -3.13
C ILE A 268 0.81 -19.49 -4.62
N LEU A 269 1.76 -20.13 -5.32
CA LEU A 269 1.89 -19.94 -6.75
C LEU A 269 0.76 -20.63 -7.53
N GLU A 270 0.12 -21.66 -7.02
CA GLU A 270 -0.99 -22.34 -7.69
C GLU A 270 -2.27 -21.52 -7.73
N ASP A 271 -2.44 -20.55 -6.80
CA ASP A 271 -3.58 -19.64 -6.76
C ASP A 271 -3.19 -18.28 -7.33
N ASP A 272 -3.63 -18.00 -8.57
CA ASP A 272 -3.32 -16.76 -9.28
C ASP A 272 -3.84 -15.51 -8.53
N ARG A 273 -4.89 -15.64 -7.70
CA ARG A 273 -5.42 -14.55 -6.85
C ARG A 273 -4.42 -14.15 -5.77
N LYS A 274 -3.73 -15.13 -5.16
CA LYS A 274 -2.69 -14.88 -4.16
C LYS A 274 -1.47 -14.19 -4.77
N VAL A 275 -1.07 -14.61 -5.97
CA VAL A 275 0.02 -13.95 -6.71
C VAL A 275 -0.35 -12.51 -7.04
N LEU A 276 -1.56 -12.28 -7.56
CA LEU A 276 -2.05 -10.94 -7.89
C LEU A 276 -2.11 -10.04 -6.64
N PHE A 277 -2.56 -10.58 -5.51
CA PHE A 277 -2.58 -9.86 -4.24
C PHE A 277 -1.19 -9.39 -3.82
N VAL A 278 -0.18 -10.28 -3.86
CA VAL A 278 1.20 -9.93 -3.53
C VAL A 278 1.73 -8.84 -4.47
N MET A 279 1.53 -8.99 -5.78
CA MET A 279 2.00 -8.01 -6.77
C MET A 279 1.32 -6.65 -6.60
N LEU A 280 0.01 -6.65 -6.38
CA LEU A 280 -0.75 -5.42 -6.17
C LEU A 280 -0.31 -4.69 -4.90
N LEU A 281 -0.06 -5.40 -3.80
CA LEU A 281 0.39 -4.79 -2.55
C LEU A 281 1.78 -4.15 -2.70
N ILE A 282 2.72 -4.86 -3.35
CA ILE A 282 4.06 -4.31 -3.64
C ILE A 282 3.93 -3.06 -4.52
N LEU A 283 3.11 -3.11 -5.57
CA LEU A 283 2.90 -1.99 -6.49
C LEU A 283 2.25 -0.79 -5.77
N LEU A 284 1.22 -1.03 -4.95
CA LEU A 284 0.52 0.02 -4.20
C LEU A 284 1.48 0.74 -3.25
N MET A 285 2.26 -0.01 -2.48
CA MET A 285 3.22 0.58 -1.55
C MET A 285 4.37 1.28 -2.28
N SER A 286 4.81 0.74 -3.41
CA SER A 286 5.78 1.41 -4.29
C SER A 286 5.25 2.73 -4.83
N ALA A 287 3.96 2.80 -5.20
CA ALA A 287 3.31 4.02 -5.67
C ALA A 287 3.23 5.08 -4.56
N VAL A 288 2.93 4.67 -3.31
CA VAL A 288 2.93 5.58 -2.15
C VAL A 288 4.33 6.13 -1.89
N VAL A 289 5.37 5.27 -1.91
CA VAL A 289 6.76 5.70 -1.74
C VAL A 289 7.16 6.66 -2.86
N ALA A 290 6.85 6.33 -4.13
CA ALA A 290 7.15 7.18 -5.27
C ALA A 290 6.49 8.56 -5.17
N LEU A 291 5.23 8.61 -4.72
CA LEU A 291 4.51 9.87 -4.49
C LEU A 291 5.20 10.71 -3.42
N VAL A 292 5.57 10.10 -2.29
CA VAL A 292 6.24 10.81 -1.18
C VAL A 292 7.61 11.30 -1.61
N VAL A 293 8.40 10.48 -2.31
CA VAL A 293 9.72 10.88 -2.83
C VAL A 293 9.63 12.05 -3.82
N ARG A 294 8.54 12.14 -4.62
CA ARG A 294 8.29 13.28 -5.52
C ARG A 294 7.98 14.58 -4.77
N VAL A 295 7.29 14.49 -3.64
CA VAL A 295 6.92 15.67 -2.83
C VAL A 295 8.10 16.13 -1.97
N ASN A 296 8.65 15.24 -1.18
CA ASN A 296 9.85 15.47 -0.37
C ASN A 296 10.53 14.14 -0.05
N PRO A 297 11.74 13.88 -0.56
CA PRO A 297 12.48 12.66 -0.31
C PRO A 297 12.77 12.37 1.17
N GLU A 298 12.90 13.40 2.00
CA GLU A 298 13.14 13.25 3.45
C GLU A 298 11.96 12.59 4.19
N TRP A 299 10.76 12.64 3.60
CA TRP A 299 9.56 12.07 4.20
C TRP A 299 9.36 10.58 3.91
N VAL A 300 10.33 9.94 3.24
CA VAL A 300 10.21 8.52 2.87
C VAL A 300 9.97 7.61 4.08
N LEU A 301 10.53 7.94 5.25
CA LEU A 301 10.31 7.19 6.49
C LEU A 301 8.93 7.43 7.13
N LEU A 302 8.14 8.38 6.64
CA LEU A 302 6.74 8.56 7.03
C LEU A 302 5.84 7.46 6.42
N VAL A 303 6.27 6.86 5.29
CA VAL A 303 5.49 5.82 4.63
C VAL A 303 5.42 4.57 5.50
N PRO A 304 4.22 4.07 5.86
CA PRO A 304 4.05 2.91 6.73
C PRO A 304 4.32 1.60 5.98
N LEU A 305 5.57 1.38 5.54
CA LEU A 305 5.95 0.21 4.75
C LEU A 305 5.78 -1.10 5.52
N CYS A 306 5.73 -1.05 6.86
CA CYS A 306 5.42 -2.19 7.72
C CYS A 306 4.02 -2.79 7.46
N ILE A 307 3.12 -2.10 6.76
CA ILE A 307 1.85 -2.66 6.26
C ILE A 307 2.10 -3.90 5.40
N VAL A 308 3.16 -3.91 4.57
CA VAL A 308 3.50 -5.07 3.71
C VAL A 308 3.74 -6.34 4.54
N PRO A 309 4.73 -6.38 5.45
CA PRO A 309 4.99 -7.59 6.22
C PRO A 309 3.85 -7.95 7.18
N ILE A 310 3.08 -6.98 7.69
CA ILE A 310 1.91 -7.23 8.54
C ILE A 310 0.83 -7.95 7.74
N LEU A 311 0.42 -7.42 6.60
CA LEU A 311 -0.58 -8.06 5.74
C LEU A 311 -0.11 -9.43 5.29
N MET A 312 1.13 -9.53 4.81
CA MET A 312 1.67 -10.81 4.37
C MET A 312 1.72 -11.86 5.49
N ARG A 313 1.94 -11.43 6.74
CA ARG A 313 1.93 -12.34 7.90
C ARG A 313 0.52 -12.81 8.28
N VAL A 314 -0.48 -11.95 8.08
CA VAL A 314 -1.89 -12.30 8.34
C VAL A 314 -2.45 -13.26 7.29
N PHE A 315 -2.09 -13.06 6.02
CA PHE A 315 -2.59 -13.90 4.91
C PHE A 315 -1.75 -15.15 4.66
N PHE A 316 -0.47 -15.11 5.05
CA PHE A 316 0.50 -16.18 4.81
C PHE A 316 1.33 -16.46 6.06
N ASP A 317 2.33 -17.30 5.91
CA ASP A 317 3.24 -17.63 7.00
C ASP A 317 4.37 -16.59 7.18
N MET A 318 5.08 -16.69 8.29
CA MET A 318 6.19 -15.81 8.66
C MET A 318 7.30 -15.77 7.59
N ARG A 319 7.61 -16.88 6.94
CA ARG A 319 8.69 -16.97 5.95
C ARG A 319 8.32 -16.21 4.69
N VAL A 320 7.08 -16.39 4.23
CA VAL A 320 6.54 -15.67 3.05
C VAL A 320 6.50 -14.17 3.32
N ALA A 321 6.00 -13.76 4.50
CA ALA A 321 5.98 -12.34 4.89
C ALA A 321 7.38 -11.71 4.88
N LEU A 322 8.37 -12.42 5.41
CA LEU A 322 9.76 -11.94 5.42
C LEU A 322 10.33 -11.78 4.01
N TYR A 323 10.16 -12.79 3.15
CA TYR A 323 10.72 -12.74 1.80
C TYR A 323 10.05 -11.69 0.92
N ILE A 324 8.73 -11.52 1.02
CA ILE A 324 8.02 -10.47 0.28
C ILE A 324 8.45 -9.09 0.78
N HIS A 325 8.58 -8.91 2.10
CA HIS A 325 9.06 -7.66 2.67
C HIS A 325 10.49 -7.33 2.22
N LEU A 326 11.40 -8.30 2.31
CA LEU A 326 12.78 -8.16 1.85
C LEU A 326 12.85 -7.78 0.36
N THR A 327 12.08 -8.47 -0.49
CA THR A 327 12.00 -8.16 -1.91
C THR A 327 11.51 -6.73 -2.13
N THR A 328 10.46 -6.31 -1.40
CA THR A 328 9.92 -4.95 -1.49
C THR A 328 10.95 -3.90 -1.09
N VAL A 329 11.64 -4.10 0.03
CA VAL A 329 12.70 -3.19 0.51
C VAL A 329 13.84 -3.09 -0.48
N ILE A 330 14.32 -4.21 -1.05
CA ILE A 330 15.40 -4.23 -2.03
C ILE A 330 15.01 -3.47 -3.31
N ILE A 331 13.80 -3.67 -3.81
CA ILE A 331 13.31 -2.95 -5.00
C ILE A 331 13.26 -1.45 -4.71
N LEU A 332 12.66 -1.04 -3.60
CA LEU A 332 12.47 0.36 -3.23
C LEU A 332 13.80 1.06 -2.90
N ALA A 333 14.75 0.36 -2.31
CA ALA A 333 16.04 0.92 -1.95
C ALA A 333 16.83 1.45 -3.16
N ASN A 334 16.63 0.87 -4.34
CA ASN A 334 17.26 1.37 -5.57
C ASN A 334 16.57 2.63 -6.13
N LEU A 335 15.46 3.02 -5.56
CA LEU A 335 14.58 4.08 -6.08
C LEU A 335 14.45 5.26 -5.12
N VAL A 336 14.97 5.13 -3.89
CA VAL A 336 14.92 6.17 -2.87
C VAL A 336 16.33 6.71 -2.60
N PRO A 337 16.48 8.00 -2.25
CA PRO A 337 17.75 8.52 -1.74
C PRO A 337 18.07 7.87 -0.38
N ASN A 338 19.36 7.87 -0.02
CA ASN A 338 19.86 7.26 1.22
C ASN A 338 19.47 5.78 1.39
N SER A 339 19.70 4.98 0.33
CA SER A 339 19.33 3.56 0.26
C SER A 339 19.75 2.74 1.46
N PHE A 340 20.98 2.97 2.01
CA PHE A 340 21.48 2.22 3.16
C PHE A 340 20.65 2.48 4.41
N GLU A 341 20.37 3.74 4.71
CA GLU A 341 19.54 4.15 5.84
C GLU A 341 18.15 3.57 5.69
N PHE A 342 17.52 3.71 4.53
CA PHE A 342 16.20 3.15 4.22
C PHE A 342 16.15 1.64 4.43
N ILE A 343 17.12 0.87 3.89
CA ILE A 343 17.17 -0.59 4.06
C ILE A 343 17.23 -0.94 5.55
N PHE A 344 18.10 -0.28 6.32
CA PHE A 344 18.31 -0.62 7.72
C PHE A 344 17.05 -0.38 8.55
N TYR A 345 16.40 0.78 8.40
CA TYR A 345 15.13 1.07 9.07
C TYR A 345 14.03 0.08 8.69
N GLN A 346 13.80 -0.12 7.40
CA GLN A 346 12.71 -0.94 6.94
C GLN A 346 12.92 -2.43 7.26
N LEU A 347 14.13 -2.94 7.08
CA LEU A 347 14.44 -4.34 7.34
C LEU A 347 14.23 -4.69 8.82
N VAL A 348 14.86 -3.92 9.74
CA VAL A 348 14.79 -4.21 11.17
C VAL A 348 13.36 -4.04 11.69
N THR A 349 12.69 -2.91 11.36
CA THR A 349 11.34 -2.66 11.84
C THR A 349 10.34 -3.64 11.22
N GLY A 350 10.51 -4.00 9.94
CA GLY A 350 9.67 -5.00 9.29
C GLY A 350 9.81 -6.39 9.90
N MET A 351 11.02 -6.84 10.24
CA MET A 351 11.22 -8.11 10.96
C MET A 351 10.55 -8.09 12.34
N MET A 352 10.70 -6.99 13.09
CA MET A 352 10.05 -6.85 14.40
C MET A 352 8.53 -6.85 14.28
N SER A 353 7.97 -6.23 13.23
CA SER A 353 6.53 -6.25 12.97
C SER A 353 6.01 -7.66 12.67
N ILE A 354 6.74 -8.46 11.89
CA ILE A 354 6.39 -9.87 11.61
C ILE A 354 6.35 -10.70 12.90
N ILE A 355 7.33 -10.51 13.79
CA ILE A 355 7.40 -11.22 15.08
C ILE A 355 6.24 -10.79 15.98
N ALA A 356 5.95 -9.49 16.05
CA ALA A 356 4.88 -8.93 16.88
C ALA A 356 3.48 -9.39 16.43
N VAL A 357 3.31 -9.70 15.12
CA VAL A 357 2.05 -10.18 14.51
C VAL A 357 1.84 -11.70 14.71
N ARG A 358 2.72 -12.42 15.41
CA ARG A 358 2.68 -13.89 15.50
C ARG A 358 1.32 -14.47 15.91
N ASN A 359 0.57 -13.80 16.80
CA ASN A 359 -0.72 -14.25 17.32
C ASN A 359 -1.72 -13.07 17.36
N LEU A 360 -2.12 -12.57 16.18
CA LEU A 360 -3.18 -11.56 16.09
C LEU A 360 -4.56 -12.19 16.32
N GLU A 361 -4.91 -12.35 17.61
CA GLU A 361 -6.21 -12.84 18.04
C GLU A 361 -7.16 -11.71 18.45
N ARG A 362 -6.62 -10.54 18.78
CA ARG A 362 -7.38 -9.41 19.32
C ARG A 362 -7.05 -8.11 18.60
N ARG A 363 -8.07 -7.31 18.35
CA ARG A 363 -7.95 -5.98 17.73
C ARG A 363 -6.98 -5.04 18.48
N SER A 364 -6.92 -5.18 19.81
CA SER A 364 -6.01 -4.37 20.66
C SER A 364 -4.54 -4.59 20.37
N GLN A 365 -4.15 -5.72 19.78
CA GLN A 365 -2.76 -6.02 19.47
C GLN A 365 -2.17 -5.13 18.37
N PHE A 366 -3.03 -4.53 17.52
CA PHE A 366 -2.57 -3.55 16.53
C PHE A 366 -2.00 -2.29 17.17
N PHE A 367 -2.53 -1.85 18.33
CA PHE A 367 -1.95 -0.72 19.07
C PHE A 367 -0.58 -1.06 19.66
N VAL A 368 -0.41 -2.27 20.19
CA VAL A 368 0.89 -2.75 20.66
C VAL A 368 1.90 -2.83 19.50
N LEU A 369 1.45 -3.31 18.35
CA LEU A 369 2.26 -3.37 17.13
C LEU A 369 2.71 -1.97 16.68
N ALA A 370 1.82 -0.98 16.66
CA ALA A 370 2.16 0.39 16.34
C ALA A 370 3.20 0.96 17.32
N LEU A 371 3.06 0.68 18.63
CA LEU A 371 4.05 1.07 19.63
C LEU A 371 5.42 0.42 19.38
N VAL A 372 5.45 -0.87 19.07
CA VAL A 372 6.70 -1.58 18.72
C VAL A 372 7.38 -0.94 17.52
N ILE A 373 6.62 -0.63 16.46
CA ILE A 373 7.13 0.02 15.26
C ILE A 373 7.72 1.40 15.61
N PHE A 374 6.98 2.23 16.33
CA PHE A 374 7.47 3.53 16.79
C PHE A 374 8.78 3.43 17.58
N LEU A 375 8.84 2.51 18.54
CA LEU A 375 10.05 2.29 19.34
C LEU A 375 11.23 1.81 18.49
N CYS A 376 11.00 0.88 17.55
CA CYS A 376 12.07 0.39 16.67
C CYS A 376 12.67 1.53 15.83
N TYR A 377 11.85 2.33 15.14
CA TYR A 377 12.34 3.49 14.40
C TYR A 377 13.09 4.45 15.29
N SER A 378 12.54 4.76 16.47
CA SER A 378 13.15 5.69 17.42
C SER A 378 14.50 5.19 17.93
N PHE A 379 14.62 3.91 18.28
CA PHE A 379 15.90 3.31 18.72
C PHE A 379 16.95 3.29 17.62
N ILE A 380 16.57 2.93 16.39
CA ILE A 380 17.47 2.92 15.23
C ILE A 380 18.01 4.33 14.99
N TYR A 381 17.13 5.33 14.97
CA TYR A 381 17.50 6.74 14.79
C TYR A 381 18.47 7.21 15.89
N THR A 382 18.09 7.00 17.15
CA THR A 382 18.92 7.39 18.30
C THR A 382 20.29 6.73 18.26
N ALA A 383 20.34 5.43 17.97
CA ALA A 383 21.60 4.68 17.84
C ALA A 383 22.44 5.19 16.65
N GLY A 384 21.82 5.49 15.52
CA GLY A 384 22.47 6.04 14.34
C GLY A 384 23.12 7.40 14.63
N VAL A 385 22.38 8.31 15.27
CA VAL A 385 22.90 9.62 15.67
C VAL A 385 24.05 9.48 16.68
N LEU A 386 23.88 8.65 17.71
CA LEU A 386 24.93 8.43 18.71
C LEU A 386 26.20 7.78 18.15
N SER A 387 26.10 6.98 17.10
CA SER A 387 27.26 6.36 16.45
C SER A 387 28.09 7.36 15.62
N GLN A 388 27.45 8.44 15.15
CA GLN A 388 28.09 9.48 14.32
C GLN A 388 28.47 10.72 15.11
N ASP A 389 27.61 11.09 16.08
CA ASP A 389 27.74 12.29 16.90
C ASP A 389 27.42 11.92 18.35
N THR A 390 28.38 12.04 19.25
CA THR A 390 28.20 11.71 20.67
C THR A 390 27.27 12.68 21.41
N ASN A 391 26.73 13.70 20.71
CA ASN A 391 25.91 14.72 21.33
C ASN A 391 24.41 14.41 21.17
N LEU A 392 23.73 14.14 22.29
CA LEU A 392 22.29 13.92 22.32
C LEU A 392 21.45 15.14 21.88
N LEU A 393 22.01 16.34 21.89
CA LEU A 393 21.33 17.57 21.45
C LEU A 393 21.16 17.65 19.93
N SER A 394 21.81 16.78 19.17
CA SER A 394 21.63 16.69 17.70
C SER A 394 20.39 15.86 17.30
N LEU A 395 19.66 15.28 18.26
CA LEU A 395 18.41 14.57 18.00
C LEU A 395 17.29 15.53 17.58
N SER A 396 16.67 15.28 16.43
CA SER A 396 15.57 16.11 15.92
C SER A 396 14.20 15.56 16.38
N ALA A 397 13.41 16.41 17.03
CA ALA A 397 12.04 16.08 17.42
C ALA A 397 11.14 15.76 16.21
N ASP A 398 11.40 16.39 15.05
CA ASP A 398 10.63 16.18 13.81
C ASP A 398 10.74 14.73 13.31
N LYS A 399 11.92 14.10 13.47
CA LYS A 399 12.11 12.68 13.11
C LYS A 399 11.26 11.77 14.01
N TYR A 400 11.22 12.01 15.33
CA TYR A 400 10.35 11.23 16.22
C TYR A 400 8.87 11.43 15.94
N LEU A 401 8.44 12.66 15.58
CA LEU A 401 7.07 12.92 15.15
C LEU A 401 6.75 12.15 13.86
N MET A 402 7.67 12.11 12.90
CA MET A 402 7.53 11.32 11.67
C MET A 402 7.35 9.83 11.97
N PHE A 403 8.14 9.25 12.87
CA PHE A 403 8.01 7.84 13.27
C PHE A 403 6.70 7.57 14.01
N PHE A 404 6.25 8.50 14.83
CA PHE A 404 4.94 8.40 15.50
C PHE A 404 3.79 8.40 14.48
N LEU A 405 3.83 9.29 13.49
CA LEU A 405 2.84 9.33 12.42
C LEU A 405 2.88 8.07 11.56
N ASN A 406 4.09 7.55 11.24
CA ASN A 406 4.26 6.27 10.54
C ASN A 406 3.56 5.12 11.30
N ALA A 407 3.79 5.03 12.62
CA ALA A 407 3.19 4.02 13.47
C ALA A 407 1.65 4.12 13.50
N ILE A 408 1.10 5.35 13.56
CA ILE A 408 -0.36 5.58 13.47
C ILE A 408 -0.89 5.14 12.10
N LEU A 409 -0.22 5.52 11.00
CA LEU A 409 -0.61 5.13 9.65
C LEU A 409 -0.55 3.61 9.46
N THR A 410 0.33 2.91 10.17
CA THR A 410 0.40 1.44 10.13
C THR A 410 -0.87 0.77 10.68
N LEU A 411 -1.67 1.45 11.52
CA LEU A 411 -2.97 0.94 11.96
C LEU A 411 -3.97 0.74 10.81
N LEU A 412 -3.74 1.39 9.66
CA LEU A 412 -4.50 1.16 8.43
C LEU A 412 -4.38 -0.29 7.92
N ALA A 413 -3.37 -1.05 8.38
CA ALA A 413 -3.27 -2.48 8.07
C ALA A 413 -4.55 -3.23 8.46
N TYR A 414 -5.20 -2.87 9.58
CA TYR A 414 -6.41 -3.56 10.05
C TYR A 414 -7.60 -3.46 9.06
N PRO A 415 -8.08 -2.28 8.65
CA PRO A 415 -9.14 -2.20 7.63
C PRO A 415 -8.71 -2.74 6.28
N LEU A 416 -7.41 -2.69 5.94
CA LEU A 416 -6.89 -3.26 4.69
C LEU A 416 -6.98 -4.79 4.68
N ILE A 417 -6.84 -5.49 5.82
CA ILE A 417 -7.06 -6.95 5.91
C ILE A 417 -8.46 -7.26 5.38
N TYR A 418 -9.51 -6.65 5.94
CA TYR A 418 -10.88 -6.87 5.51
C TYR A 418 -11.10 -6.56 4.02
N LEU A 419 -10.53 -5.44 3.55
CA LEU A 419 -10.64 -5.05 2.14
C LEU A 419 -10.02 -6.11 1.21
N PHE A 420 -8.82 -6.59 1.53
CA PHE A 420 -8.12 -7.57 0.71
C PHE A 420 -8.73 -8.97 0.81
N GLU A 421 -9.24 -9.38 1.97
CA GLU A 421 -10.03 -10.62 2.10
C GLU A 421 -11.21 -10.61 1.14
N LYS A 422 -11.96 -9.51 1.13
CA LYS A 422 -13.15 -9.38 0.26
C LYS A 422 -12.79 -9.28 -1.22
N LEU A 423 -11.71 -8.56 -1.54
CA LEU A 423 -11.30 -8.34 -2.94
C LEU A 423 -10.76 -9.61 -3.59
N PHE A 424 -9.95 -10.37 -2.86
CA PHE A 424 -9.27 -11.56 -3.38
C PHE A 424 -9.96 -12.88 -3.00
N GLY A 425 -10.94 -12.85 -2.10
CA GLY A 425 -11.63 -14.04 -1.61
C GLY A 425 -10.67 -15.00 -0.87
N ILE A 426 -9.72 -14.46 -0.13
CA ILE A 426 -8.73 -15.21 0.67
C ILE A 426 -9.13 -15.10 2.14
N THR A 427 -9.33 -16.23 2.82
CA THR A 427 -9.74 -16.25 4.23
C THR A 427 -8.52 -16.15 5.14
N THR A 428 -8.57 -15.30 6.15
CA THR A 428 -7.51 -15.15 7.16
C THR A 428 -7.90 -15.86 8.47
N ASN A 429 -6.90 -16.12 9.32
CA ASN A 429 -7.14 -16.63 10.66
C ASN A 429 -8.00 -15.69 11.51
N LEU A 430 -7.98 -14.38 11.24
CA LEU A 430 -8.81 -13.41 11.95
C LEU A 430 -10.30 -13.65 11.66
N THR A 431 -10.66 -13.82 10.38
CA THR A 431 -12.03 -14.17 9.97
C THR A 431 -12.44 -15.55 10.51
N LEU A 432 -11.55 -16.55 10.50
CA LEU A 432 -11.84 -17.86 11.10
C LEU A 432 -12.09 -17.74 12.61
N LEU A 433 -11.33 -16.93 13.35
CA LEU A 433 -11.57 -16.67 14.77
C LEU A 433 -12.91 -16.00 15.04
N GLU A 434 -13.30 -15.03 14.22
CA GLU A 434 -14.61 -14.39 14.31
C GLU A 434 -15.75 -15.42 14.05
N LEU A 435 -15.57 -16.32 13.07
CA LEU A 435 -16.51 -17.37 12.74
C LEU A 435 -16.54 -18.52 13.78
N SER A 436 -15.48 -18.71 14.55
CA SER A 436 -15.46 -19.71 15.62
C SER A 436 -16.34 -19.33 16.83
N SER A 437 -16.79 -18.08 16.90
CA SER A 437 -17.70 -17.60 17.94
C SER A 437 -19.11 -18.18 17.75
N THR A 438 -19.65 -18.81 18.79
CA THR A 438 -21.03 -19.31 18.80
C THR A 438 -22.10 -18.25 18.68
N ASN A 439 -21.72 -16.94 18.83
CA ASN A 439 -22.62 -15.80 18.72
C ASN A 439 -22.83 -15.31 17.28
N THR A 440 -22.21 -15.96 16.28
CA THR A 440 -22.46 -15.62 14.87
C THR A 440 -23.95 -15.79 14.51
N PRO A 441 -24.51 -14.98 13.59
CA PRO A 441 -25.92 -15.10 13.22
C PRO A 441 -26.32 -16.52 12.76
N ALA A 442 -25.44 -17.18 11.99
CA ALA A 442 -25.66 -18.50 11.46
C ALA A 442 -25.70 -19.59 12.57
N LEU A 443 -24.73 -19.60 13.49
CA LEU A 443 -24.69 -20.56 14.60
C LEU A 443 -25.80 -20.30 15.62
N ARG A 444 -26.21 -19.06 15.81
CA ARG A 444 -27.39 -18.73 16.64
C ARG A 444 -28.70 -19.24 16.00
N GLU A 445 -28.83 -19.19 14.67
CA GLU A 445 -29.98 -19.80 13.99
C GLU A 445 -29.95 -21.32 14.13
N LEU A 446 -28.78 -21.96 13.94
CA LEU A 446 -28.57 -23.40 14.13
C LEU A 446 -28.93 -23.82 15.57
N SER A 447 -28.40 -23.14 16.57
CA SER A 447 -28.67 -23.43 18.00
C SER A 447 -30.14 -23.34 18.38
N ARG A 448 -30.89 -22.38 17.77
CA ARG A 448 -32.31 -22.18 18.05
C ARG A 448 -33.21 -23.20 17.35
N ARG A 449 -32.91 -23.51 16.07
CA ARG A 449 -33.80 -24.35 15.23
C ARG A 449 -33.45 -25.83 15.28
N ALA A 450 -32.17 -26.15 15.42
CA ALA A 450 -31.64 -27.51 15.44
C ALA A 450 -30.62 -27.68 16.59
N PRO A 451 -31.07 -27.64 17.87
CA PRO A 451 -30.17 -27.65 19.02
C PRO A 451 -29.34 -28.90 19.13
N GLY A 452 -29.87 -30.07 18.74
CA GLY A 452 -29.12 -31.32 18.70
C GLY A 452 -27.99 -31.31 17.69
N THR A 453 -28.25 -30.78 16.49
CA THR A 453 -27.22 -30.58 15.45
C THR A 453 -26.16 -29.59 15.92
N PHE A 454 -26.54 -28.49 16.59
CA PHE A 454 -25.60 -27.54 17.14
C PHE A 454 -24.63 -28.20 18.15
N GLN A 455 -25.14 -29.02 19.08
CA GLN A 455 -24.31 -29.73 20.06
C GLN A 455 -23.36 -30.72 19.37
N HIS A 456 -23.87 -31.46 18.39
CA HIS A 456 -23.08 -32.36 17.56
C HIS A 456 -21.95 -31.63 16.86
N SER A 457 -22.26 -30.54 16.15
CA SER A 457 -21.26 -29.71 15.44
C SER A 457 -20.20 -29.15 16.39
N MET A 458 -20.57 -28.72 17.60
CA MET A 458 -19.62 -28.30 18.63
C MET A 458 -18.68 -29.41 19.07
N GLN A 459 -19.19 -30.65 19.24
CA GLN A 459 -18.39 -31.79 19.62
C GLN A 459 -17.43 -32.22 18.51
N VAL A 460 -17.92 -32.31 17.28
CA VAL A 460 -17.11 -32.59 16.07
C VAL A 460 -16.01 -31.53 15.91
N ALA A 461 -16.35 -30.25 16.11
CA ALA A 461 -15.40 -29.14 16.00
C ALA A 461 -14.24 -29.25 17.02
N ASN A 462 -14.54 -29.55 18.27
CA ASN A 462 -13.52 -29.72 19.30
C ASN A 462 -12.61 -30.93 19.03
N ILE A 463 -13.19 -32.05 18.59
CA ILE A 463 -12.42 -33.24 18.26
C ILE A 463 -11.55 -33.01 17.02
N ALA A 464 -12.10 -32.34 15.99
CA ALA A 464 -11.37 -32.05 14.77
C ALA A 464 -10.21 -31.05 15.02
N GLU A 465 -10.41 -30.04 15.87
CA GLU A 465 -9.36 -29.10 16.28
C GLU A 465 -8.19 -29.83 16.96
N ASP A 466 -8.50 -30.68 17.97
CA ASP A 466 -7.49 -31.43 18.71
C ASP A 466 -6.75 -32.41 17.77
N LEU A 467 -7.49 -33.09 16.90
CA LEU A 467 -6.92 -34.03 15.94
C LEU A 467 -6.02 -33.38 14.90
N MET A 468 -6.42 -32.20 14.40
CA MET A 468 -5.57 -31.43 13.45
C MET A 468 -4.27 -30.95 14.09
N ASN A 469 -4.30 -30.60 15.39
CA ASN A 469 -3.08 -30.30 16.14
C ASN A 469 -2.14 -31.51 16.25
N GLU A 470 -2.68 -32.71 16.41
CA GLU A 470 -1.90 -33.97 16.48
C GLU A 470 -1.20 -34.34 15.16
N ILE A 471 -1.80 -33.93 14.01
CA ILE A 471 -1.25 -34.26 12.68
C ILE A 471 -0.64 -33.03 11.98
N ASP A 472 -0.35 -31.94 12.70
CA ASP A 472 0.23 -30.69 12.18
C ASP A 472 -0.56 -30.08 11.01
N GLY A 473 -1.90 -30.03 11.08
CA GLY A 473 -2.79 -29.42 10.12
C GLY A 473 -3.37 -28.08 10.61
N ASP A 474 -4.28 -27.50 9.81
CA ASP A 474 -4.96 -26.25 10.19
C ASP A 474 -6.14 -26.53 11.14
N ALA A 475 -5.83 -26.49 12.44
CA ALA A 475 -6.79 -26.78 13.50
C ALA A 475 -7.95 -25.77 13.56
N LEU A 476 -7.67 -24.49 13.33
CA LEU A 476 -8.70 -23.44 13.36
C LEU A 476 -9.67 -23.57 12.19
N LEU A 477 -9.16 -23.84 10.99
CA LEU A 477 -9.99 -24.05 9.79
C LEU A 477 -10.88 -25.30 9.98
N ALA A 478 -10.32 -26.41 10.49
CA ALA A 478 -11.10 -27.63 10.74
C ALA A 478 -12.19 -27.40 11.79
N LYS A 479 -11.86 -26.71 12.88
CA LYS A 479 -12.84 -26.32 13.91
C LYS A 479 -14.00 -25.52 13.32
N VAL A 480 -13.68 -24.45 12.60
CA VAL A 480 -14.70 -23.58 11.98
C VAL A 480 -15.49 -24.37 10.94
N GLY A 481 -14.83 -25.12 10.07
CA GLY A 481 -15.50 -25.98 9.09
C GLY A 481 -16.49 -26.94 9.74
N ALA A 482 -16.09 -27.59 10.83
CA ALA A 482 -16.93 -28.49 11.59
C ALA A 482 -18.12 -27.79 12.29
N LEU A 483 -17.95 -26.53 12.76
CA LEU A 483 -19.07 -25.78 13.34
C LEU A 483 -20.23 -25.54 12.35
N TYR A 484 -19.91 -25.43 11.05
CA TYR A 484 -20.88 -25.06 10.02
C TYR A 484 -21.24 -26.21 9.07
N HIS A 485 -20.57 -27.40 9.13
CA HIS A 485 -20.74 -28.45 8.14
C HIS A 485 -22.20 -28.87 7.96
N ASP A 486 -22.96 -28.87 9.03
CA ASP A 486 -24.35 -29.33 9.13
C ASP A 486 -25.40 -28.21 9.19
N ILE A 487 -25.03 -26.98 8.85
CA ILE A 487 -25.94 -25.81 8.97
C ILE A 487 -27.25 -26.00 8.16
N GLY A 488 -27.23 -26.80 7.10
CA GLY A 488 -28.41 -27.05 6.26
C GLY A 488 -29.55 -27.79 6.98
N LYS A 489 -29.26 -28.53 8.03
CA LYS A 489 -30.27 -29.23 8.87
C LYS A 489 -31.27 -28.25 9.54
N VAL A 490 -30.95 -26.95 9.55
CA VAL A 490 -31.86 -25.88 10.03
C VAL A 490 -33.17 -25.82 9.25
N LYS A 491 -33.19 -26.24 7.97
CA LYS A 491 -34.42 -26.23 7.15
C LYS A 491 -35.42 -27.29 7.58
N ASN A 492 -34.94 -28.51 7.86
CA ASN A 492 -35.79 -29.66 8.20
C ASN A 492 -35.28 -30.37 9.45
N PRO A 493 -35.18 -29.74 10.63
CA PRO A 493 -34.46 -30.28 11.79
C PRO A 493 -35.04 -31.60 12.33
N LEU A 494 -36.36 -31.78 12.28
CA LEU A 494 -37.02 -32.98 12.82
C LEU A 494 -36.74 -34.27 12.04
N TYR A 495 -36.22 -34.16 10.82
CA TYR A 495 -35.80 -35.33 10.03
C TYR A 495 -34.44 -35.90 10.46
N PHE A 496 -33.73 -35.19 11.34
CA PHE A 496 -32.44 -35.65 11.89
C PHE A 496 -32.58 -36.10 13.33
N THR A 497 -32.15 -37.33 13.58
CA THR A 497 -32.40 -38.05 14.85
C THR A 497 -31.91 -37.28 16.08
N GLU A 498 -30.83 -36.56 15.99
CA GLU A 498 -30.28 -35.73 17.07
C GLU A 498 -31.20 -34.61 17.54
N ASN A 499 -32.18 -34.19 16.73
CA ASN A 499 -33.17 -33.16 17.06
C ASN A 499 -34.55 -33.70 17.42
N GLN A 500 -34.74 -35.06 17.39
CA GLN A 500 -36.01 -35.69 17.71
C GLN A 500 -36.17 -35.87 19.23
N ASN A 501 -37.08 -35.11 19.85
CA ASN A 501 -37.32 -35.18 21.30
C ASN A 501 -38.64 -35.89 21.67
N SER A 502 -39.52 -36.20 20.71
CA SER A 502 -40.92 -36.55 20.95
C SER A 502 -41.28 -38.03 20.66
N GLY A 503 -40.32 -38.85 20.28
CA GLY A 503 -40.62 -40.24 19.84
C GLY A 503 -41.34 -40.35 18.48
N PHE A 504 -41.69 -39.21 17.86
CA PHE A 504 -42.23 -39.13 16.50
C PHE A 504 -41.08 -39.02 15.50
N ASN A 505 -41.03 -39.96 14.54
CA ASN A 505 -40.06 -39.92 13.45
C ASN A 505 -40.80 -39.64 12.12
N PRO A 506 -40.62 -38.45 11.51
CA PRO A 506 -41.29 -38.08 10.26
C PRO A 506 -41.01 -39.05 9.11
N HIS A 507 -39.89 -39.75 9.11
CA HIS A 507 -39.53 -40.74 8.08
C HIS A 507 -40.43 -41.95 8.06
N ASN A 508 -41.23 -42.25 9.14
CA ASN A 508 -42.16 -43.34 9.17
C ASN A 508 -43.36 -43.15 8.22
N GLU A 509 -43.62 -41.89 7.82
CA GLU A 509 -44.73 -41.54 6.92
C GLU A 509 -44.26 -41.35 5.46
N LEU A 510 -42.94 -41.48 5.20
CA LEU A 510 -42.34 -41.27 3.88
C LEU A 510 -41.80 -42.58 3.28
N ASP A 511 -41.68 -42.58 1.96
CA ASP A 511 -40.90 -43.64 1.29
C ASP A 511 -39.40 -43.46 1.52
N TYR A 512 -38.64 -44.54 1.37
CA TYR A 512 -37.19 -44.55 1.63
C TYR A 512 -36.42 -43.61 0.67
N VAL A 513 -36.92 -43.48 -0.56
CA VAL A 513 -36.37 -42.54 -1.58
C VAL A 513 -36.57 -41.09 -1.16
N GLU A 514 -37.80 -40.73 -0.75
CA GLU A 514 -38.13 -39.39 -0.28
C GLU A 514 -37.34 -39.04 0.98
N SER A 515 -37.23 -39.99 1.89
CA SER A 515 -36.41 -39.84 3.10
C SER A 515 -34.93 -39.60 2.80
N ALA A 516 -34.37 -40.32 1.83
CA ALA A 516 -32.99 -40.17 1.40
C ALA A 516 -32.74 -38.76 0.75
N GLU A 517 -33.68 -38.33 -0.06
CA GLU A 517 -33.62 -36.97 -0.70
C GLU A 517 -33.65 -35.85 0.34
N ILE A 518 -34.53 -35.94 1.35
CA ILE A 518 -34.56 -34.96 2.44
C ILE A 518 -33.25 -34.98 3.21
N ILE A 519 -32.68 -36.14 3.51
CA ILE A 519 -31.41 -36.22 4.22
C ILE A 519 -30.28 -35.65 3.37
N THR A 520 -30.17 -36.01 2.08
CA THR A 520 -29.06 -35.53 1.24
C THR A 520 -29.19 -34.03 0.92
N SER A 521 -30.42 -33.48 0.94
CA SER A 521 -30.67 -32.06 0.63
C SER A 521 -30.01 -31.10 1.63
N HIS A 522 -29.68 -31.52 2.88
CA HIS A 522 -29.04 -30.62 3.85
C HIS A 522 -27.69 -30.06 3.36
N VAL A 523 -26.99 -30.78 2.46
CA VAL A 523 -25.75 -30.29 1.86
C VAL A 523 -26.02 -29.10 0.95
N THR A 524 -27.02 -29.19 0.07
CA THR A 524 -27.40 -28.10 -0.83
C THR A 524 -28.04 -26.93 -0.08
N ASP A 525 -28.89 -27.23 0.88
CA ASP A 525 -29.52 -26.27 1.79
C ASP A 525 -28.48 -25.53 2.64
N GLY A 526 -27.45 -26.26 3.10
CA GLY A 526 -26.32 -25.72 3.83
C GLY A 526 -25.50 -24.74 2.99
N LEU A 527 -25.26 -25.05 1.72
CA LEU A 527 -24.57 -24.12 0.80
C LEU A 527 -25.40 -22.86 0.52
N GLU A 528 -26.73 -22.98 0.46
CA GLU A 528 -27.61 -21.82 0.31
C GLU A 528 -27.53 -20.90 1.55
N LEU A 529 -27.61 -21.49 2.74
CA LEU A 529 -27.44 -20.74 4.00
C LEU A 529 -26.03 -20.15 4.13
N ALA A 530 -24.99 -20.87 3.72
CA ALA A 530 -23.63 -20.38 3.73
C ALA A 530 -23.46 -19.12 2.85
N ARG A 531 -24.10 -19.07 1.67
CA ARG A 531 -24.14 -17.87 0.83
C ARG A 531 -24.93 -16.74 1.48
N LYS A 532 -26.07 -17.03 2.10
CA LYS A 532 -26.89 -16.05 2.84
C LYS A 532 -26.09 -15.40 3.97
N TYR A 533 -25.29 -16.16 4.68
CA TYR A 533 -24.46 -15.67 5.78
C TYR A 533 -23.04 -15.26 5.39
N HIS A 534 -22.74 -15.24 4.09
CA HIS A 534 -21.45 -14.86 3.52
C HIS A 534 -20.26 -15.64 4.10
N LEU A 535 -20.46 -16.95 4.35
CA LEU A 535 -19.37 -17.81 4.81
C LEU A 535 -18.29 -17.94 3.72
N PRO A 536 -17.00 -17.93 4.10
CA PRO A 536 -15.88 -18.12 3.17
C PRO A 536 -15.98 -19.43 2.39
N ALA A 537 -15.36 -19.46 1.21
CA ALA A 537 -15.37 -20.63 0.35
C ALA A 537 -14.75 -21.86 1.03
N GLU A 538 -13.67 -21.66 1.77
CA GLU A 538 -13.00 -22.72 2.54
C GLU A 538 -13.91 -23.34 3.60
N VAL A 539 -14.80 -22.57 4.23
CA VAL A 539 -15.82 -23.09 5.16
C VAL A 539 -16.93 -23.80 4.43
N GLN A 540 -17.35 -23.30 3.26
CA GLN A 540 -18.36 -23.96 2.41
C GLN A 540 -17.87 -25.34 1.92
N ASP A 541 -16.57 -25.54 1.79
CA ASP A 541 -15.98 -26.81 1.38
C ASP A 541 -16.29 -27.95 2.38
N PHE A 542 -16.36 -27.65 3.67
CA PHE A 542 -16.77 -28.63 4.67
C PHE A 542 -18.25 -29.02 4.51
N ILE A 543 -19.12 -28.07 4.25
CA ILE A 543 -20.54 -28.32 4.01
C ILE A 543 -20.72 -29.27 2.82
N ARG A 544 -19.99 -29.07 1.72
CA ARG A 544 -20.14 -29.88 0.51
C ARG A 544 -19.45 -31.24 0.56
N THR A 545 -18.43 -31.42 1.41
CA THR A 545 -17.53 -32.58 1.35
C THR A 545 -17.67 -33.55 2.50
N HIS A 546 -18.28 -33.17 3.66
CA HIS A 546 -18.27 -34.00 4.88
C HIS A 546 -18.93 -35.36 4.72
N HIS A 547 -19.83 -35.51 3.77
CA HIS A 547 -20.37 -36.81 3.37
C HIS A 547 -19.77 -37.37 2.07
N GLY A 548 -19.02 -36.57 1.34
CA GLY A 548 -18.44 -36.96 0.04
C GLY A 548 -19.46 -37.48 -0.93
N THR A 549 -19.22 -38.65 -1.47
CA THR A 549 -20.12 -39.36 -2.40
C THR A 549 -20.66 -40.69 -1.80
N THR A 550 -20.81 -40.76 -0.49
CA THR A 550 -21.38 -41.89 0.21
C THR A 550 -22.90 -41.99 0.01
N TYR A 551 -23.50 -43.10 0.45
CA TYR A 551 -24.93 -43.29 0.44
C TYR A 551 -25.54 -42.95 1.79
N THR A 552 -26.84 -42.62 1.83
CA THR A 552 -27.67 -42.59 3.03
C THR A 552 -27.88 -44.05 3.50
N GLY A 553 -26.92 -44.54 4.32
CA GLY A 553 -26.73 -45.97 4.56
C GLY A 553 -27.99 -46.74 5.02
N TYR A 554 -28.79 -46.17 5.93
CA TYR A 554 -29.99 -46.80 6.43
C TYR A 554 -31.07 -46.96 5.34
N PHE A 555 -31.41 -45.89 4.65
CA PHE A 555 -32.46 -45.90 3.63
C PHE A 555 -32.04 -46.69 2.40
N TYR A 556 -30.78 -46.59 2.02
CA TYR A 556 -30.21 -47.38 0.93
C TYR A 556 -30.27 -48.91 1.23
N ALA A 557 -29.93 -49.31 2.43
CA ALA A 557 -30.00 -50.71 2.85
C ALA A 557 -31.44 -51.22 2.87
N LYS A 558 -32.38 -50.39 3.38
CA LYS A 558 -33.80 -50.76 3.40
C LYS A 558 -34.42 -50.87 2.01
N GLU A 559 -34.02 -50.00 1.08
CA GLU A 559 -34.48 -50.06 -0.31
C GLU A 559 -33.88 -51.28 -1.02
N LEU A 560 -32.64 -51.67 -0.73
CA LEU A 560 -31.99 -52.84 -1.25
C LEU A 560 -32.68 -54.14 -0.72
N GLU A 561 -33.15 -54.14 0.55
CA GLU A 561 -33.97 -55.24 1.10
C GLU A 561 -35.30 -55.42 0.36
N ARG A 562 -35.95 -54.29 -0.11
CA ARG A 562 -37.20 -54.32 -0.89
C ARG A 562 -36.96 -54.74 -2.34
N HIS A 563 -35.84 -54.36 -2.91
CA HIS A 563 -35.48 -54.60 -4.30
C HIS A 563 -34.11 -55.28 -4.41
N PRO A 564 -33.99 -56.60 -4.02
CA PRO A 564 -32.74 -57.31 -4.03
C PRO A 564 -32.04 -57.37 -5.38
N ASP A 565 -32.84 -57.28 -6.45
CA ASP A 565 -32.38 -57.30 -7.84
C ASP A 565 -31.83 -55.96 -8.30
N GLY A 566 -31.81 -54.91 -7.45
CA GLY A 566 -31.25 -53.59 -7.76
C GLY A 566 -32.10 -52.73 -8.68
N GLY A 567 -33.43 -53.02 -8.82
CA GLY A 567 -34.36 -52.33 -9.72
C GLY A 567 -34.77 -50.91 -9.31
N PHE A 568 -33.89 -50.16 -8.65
CA PHE A 568 -34.13 -48.77 -8.22
C PHE A 568 -32.99 -47.82 -8.55
N GLU A 569 -33.27 -46.53 -8.58
CA GLU A 569 -32.30 -45.50 -8.91
C GLU A 569 -31.37 -45.18 -7.73
N THR A 570 -30.23 -45.88 -7.68
CA THR A 570 -29.25 -45.76 -6.57
C THR A 570 -28.67 -44.35 -6.39
N ALA A 571 -28.67 -43.55 -7.46
CA ALA A 571 -28.20 -42.14 -7.44
C ALA A 571 -28.98 -41.27 -6.46
N ARG A 572 -30.28 -41.51 -6.24
CA ARG A 572 -31.16 -40.75 -5.34
C ARG A 572 -30.79 -40.92 -3.85
N PHE A 573 -30.08 -41.99 -3.51
CA PHE A 573 -29.58 -42.25 -2.14
C PHE A 573 -28.18 -41.71 -1.90
N ARG A 574 -27.55 -41.10 -2.91
CA ARG A 574 -26.14 -40.71 -2.86
C ARG A 574 -26.00 -39.22 -2.57
N TYR A 575 -25.05 -38.88 -1.71
CA TYR A 575 -24.68 -37.45 -1.49
C TYR A 575 -24.04 -36.87 -2.73
N PRO A 576 -24.28 -35.58 -3.01
CA PRO A 576 -23.86 -34.93 -4.25
C PRO A 576 -22.34 -34.74 -4.39
N GLY A 577 -21.59 -34.85 -3.28
CA GLY A 577 -20.16 -34.63 -3.28
C GLY A 577 -19.76 -33.15 -3.39
N PRO A 578 -18.50 -32.87 -3.69
CA PRO A 578 -17.41 -33.78 -4.02
C PRO A 578 -16.84 -34.57 -2.82
N ARG A 579 -15.92 -35.50 -3.10
CA ARG A 579 -15.10 -36.14 -2.05
C ARG A 579 -14.20 -35.07 -1.41
N PRO A 580 -13.81 -35.25 -0.12
CA PRO A 580 -12.81 -34.41 0.54
C PRO A 580 -11.52 -34.32 -0.28
N TYR A 581 -10.90 -33.15 -0.29
CA TYR A 581 -9.67 -32.88 -1.05
C TYR A 581 -8.58 -32.14 -0.25
N SER A 582 -8.87 -31.78 0.99
CA SER A 582 -7.87 -31.30 1.96
C SER A 582 -7.79 -32.21 3.17
N ARG A 583 -6.72 -32.11 3.97
CA ARG A 583 -6.55 -32.84 5.22
C ARG A 583 -7.68 -32.51 6.21
N GLU A 584 -8.04 -31.23 6.28
CA GLU A 584 -9.05 -30.65 7.18
C GLU A 584 -10.44 -31.18 6.85
N THR A 585 -10.83 -31.19 5.58
CA THR A 585 -12.14 -31.69 5.13
C THR A 585 -12.24 -33.21 5.32
N ALA A 586 -11.14 -33.96 5.12
CA ALA A 586 -11.09 -35.39 5.34
C ALA A 586 -11.22 -35.73 6.84
N VAL A 587 -10.53 -34.99 7.71
CA VAL A 587 -10.61 -35.16 9.16
C VAL A 587 -12.02 -34.94 9.67
N VAL A 588 -12.69 -33.84 9.22
CA VAL A 588 -14.08 -33.58 9.63
C VAL A 588 -15.01 -34.69 9.16
N MET A 589 -14.89 -35.24 7.93
CA MET A 589 -15.66 -36.40 7.48
C MET A 589 -15.46 -37.62 8.40
N ILE A 590 -14.22 -37.89 8.80
CA ILE A 590 -13.91 -39.04 9.67
C ILE A 590 -14.50 -38.81 11.06
N VAL A 591 -14.26 -37.64 11.66
CA VAL A 591 -14.72 -37.30 13.02
C VAL A 591 -16.24 -37.27 13.10
N ASP A 592 -16.92 -36.66 12.13
CA ASP A 592 -18.37 -36.64 12.03
C ASP A 592 -18.95 -38.08 12.01
N THR A 593 -18.43 -38.92 11.11
CA THR A 593 -18.87 -40.33 11.00
C THR A 593 -18.65 -41.09 12.27
N VAL A 594 -17.50 -40.93 12.93
CA VAL A 594 -17.15 -41.67 14.16
C VAL A 594 -18.00 -41.20 15.34
N GLU A 595 -18.18 -39.84 15.50
CA GLU A 595 -19.00 -39.30 16.58
C GLU A 595 -20.46 -39.73 16.48
N ALA A 596 -21.04 -39.59 15.28
CA ALA A 596 -22.42 -39.99 15.04
C ALA A 596 -22.66 -41.50 15.28
N ALA A 597 -21.74 -42.36 14.87
CA ALA A 597 -21.86 -43.79 15.07
C ALA A 597 -21.70 -44.18 16.55
N LEU A 598 -20.73 -43.62 17.25
CA LEU A 598 -20.50 -43.93 18.66
C LEU A 598 -21.63 -43.43 19.55
N ARG A 599 -22.26 -42.30 19.23
CA ARG A 599 -23.45 -41.81 19.95
C ARG A 599 -24.59 -42.81 19.93
N SER A 600 -24.70 -43.63 18.92
CA SER A 600 -25.75 -44.67 18.77
C SER A 600 -25.46 -45.98 19.49
N LEU A 601 -24.24 -46.21 20.01
CA LEU A 601 -23.87 -47.39 20.77
C LEU A 601 -24.54 -47.40 22.11
N LYS A 602 -25.08 -48.55 22.51
CA LYS A 602 -25.69 -48.75 23.85
C LYS A 602 -24.64 -48.97 24.94
N ASN A 603 -23.54 -49.60 24.59
CA ASN A 603 -22.42 -49.89 25.50
C ASN A 603 -21.14 -49.30 24.90
N HIS A 604 -20.37 -48.58 25.71
CA HIS A 604 -19.11 -47.97 25.29
C HIS A 604 -17.94 -48.68 25.92
N THR A 605 -17.80 -50.02 25.60
CA THR A 605 -16.59 -50.76 25.98
C THR A 605 -15.42 -50.33 25.09
N LYS A 606 -14.20 -50.49 25.60
CA LYS A 606 -13.00 -50.13 24.83
C LYS A 606 -12.91 -50.93 23.53
N GLU A 607 -13.17 -52.22 23.60
CA GLU A 607 -13.11 -53.14 22.47
C GLU A 607 -14.14 -52.79 21.39
N GLU A 608 -15.36 -52.45 21.75
CA GLU A 608 -16.42 -52.07 20.81
C GLU A 608 -16.14 -50.72 20.19
N THR A 609 -15.65 -49.73 20.98
CA THR A 609 -15.26 -48.42 20.51
C THR A 609 -14.09 -48.52 19.53
N ASP A 610 -13.02 -49.23 19.89
CA ASP A 610 -11.85 -49.40 19.05
C ASP A 610 -12.19 -50.09 17.73
N ALA A 611 -12.99 -51.15 17.78
CA ALA A 611 -13.45 -51.88 16.59
C ALA A 611 -14.35 -51.01 15.70
N MET A 612 -15.21 -50.17 16.29
CA MET A 612 -16.06 -49.27 15.54
C MET A 612 -15.23 -48.18 14.81
N VAL A 613 -14.26 -47.55 15.49
CA VAL A 613 -13.36 -46.57 14.89
C VAL A 613 -12.61 -47.16 13.71
N ASP A 614 -12.01 -48.36 13.89
CA ASP A 614 -11.29 -49.02 12.81
C ASP A 614 -12.19 -49.31 11.62
N ARG A 615 -13.35 -49.91 11.83
CA ARG A 615 -14.30 -50.27 10.79
C ARG A 615 -14.77 -49.06 10.00
N LEU A 616 -15.06 -47.93 10.65
CA LEU A 616 -15.55 -46.73 9.99
C LEU A 616 -14.48 -46.07 9.13
N ILE A 617 -13.24 -45.98 9.63
CA ILE A 617 -12.12 -45.42 8.87
C ILE A 617 -11.81 -46.32 7.67
N ASP A 618 -11.76 -47.65 7.86
CA ASP A 618 -11.52 -48.63 6.78
C ASP A 618 -12.62 -48.57 5.71
N SER A 619 -13.87 -48.38 6.13
CA SER A 619 -15.00 -48.18 5.20
C SER A 619 -14.83 -46.91 4.33
N LYS A 620 -14.37 -45.80 4.91
CA LYS A 620 -14.13 -44.57 4.12
C LYS A 620 -12.97 -44.75 3.14
N ILE A 621 -11.90 -45.42 3.56
CA ILE A 621 -10.74 -45.71 2.70
C ILE A 621 -11.18 -46.69 1.57
N SER A 622 -11.86 -47.78 1.88
CA SER A 622 -12.30 -48.77 0.89
C SER A 622 -13.30 -48.19 -0.12
N ALA A 623 -14.15 -47.26 0.33
CA ALA A 623 -15.07 -46.51 -0.56
C ALA A 623 -14.38 -45.44 -1.37
N GLY A 624 -13.06 -45.26 -1.27
CA GLY A 624 -12.26 -44.26 -2.00
C GLY A 624 -12.60 -42.82 -1.64
N GLN A 625 -13.22 -42.58 -0.46
CA GLN A 625 -13.62 -41.20 -0.10
C GLN A 625 -12.43 -40.29 0.21
N LEU A 626 -11.28 -40.87 0.57
CA LEU A 626 -10.05 -40.18 0.94
C LEU A 626 -9.01 -40.06 -0.20
N ASP A 627 -9.32 -40.60 -1.40
CA ASP A 627 -8.36 -40.66 -2.52
C ASP A 627 -7.82 -39.35 -2.98
N ASN A 628 -8.60 -38.26 -2.82
CA ASN A 628 -8.23 -36.89 -3.24
C ASN A 628 -7.53 -36.10 -2.14
N CYS A 629 -7.34 -36.68 -0.94
CA CYS A 629 -6.78 -35.96 0.21
C CYS A 629 -5.27 -36.20 0.34
N PRO A 630 -4.48 -35.23 0.73
CA PRO A 630 -3.05 -35.36 0.98
C PRO A 630 -2.79 -35.96 2.41
N LEU A 631 -3.54 -36.96 2.81
CA LEU A 631 -3.32 -37.70 4.04
C LEU A 631 -2.36 -38.85 3.77
N THR A 632 -1.35 -39.00 4.63
CA THR A 632 -0.40 -40.13 4.59
C THR A 632 -0.91 -41.30 5.39
N TYR A 633 -0.37 -42.50 5.15
CA TYR A 633 -0.63 -43.67 6.01
C TYR A 633 -0.24 -43.41 7.48
N GLY A 634 0.81 -42.61 7.71
CA GLY A 634 1.20 -42.21 9.06
C GLY A 634 0.16 -41.28 9.71
N ASP A 635 -0.47 -40.39 8.96
CA ASP A 635 -1.57 -39.56 9.45
C ASP A 635 -2.78 -40.41 9.82
N ILE A 636 -3.16 -41.38 8.97
CA ILE A 636 -4.28 -42.28 9.24
C ILE A 636 -4.03 -43.10 10.53
N ALA A 637 -2.81 -43.56 10.75
CA ALA A 637 -2.46 -44.30 11.98
C ALA A 637 -2.58 -43.39 13.23
N ARG A 638 -2.12 -42.13 13.15
CA ARG A 638 -2.28 -41.13 14.23
C ARG A 638 -3.75 -40.80 14.48
N ILE A 639 -4.54 -40.58 13.43
CA ILE A 639 -5.99 -40.35 13.49
C ILE A 639 -6.70 -41.47 14.22
N ARG A 640 -6.44 -42.75 13.86
CA ARG A 640 -7.03 -43.93 14.53
C ARG A 640 -6.72 -43.96 16.02
N LYS A 641 -5.45 -43.84 16.37
CA LYS A 641 -5.01 -43.84 17.76
C LYS A 641 -5.69 -42.74 18.56
N PHE A 642 -5.63 -41.50 18.05
CA PHE A 642 -6.23 -40.34 18.71
C PHE A 642 -7.73 -40.49 18.93
N LEU A 643 -8.49 -40.92 17.90
CA LEU A 643 -9.93 -41.11 18.01
C LEU A 643 -10.31 -42.22 19.02
N LYS A 644 -9.61 -43.35 19.06
CA LYS A 644 -9.82 -44.39 20.06
C LYS A 644 -9.67 -43.82 21.48
N ASP A 645 -8.57 -43.15 21.75
CA ASP A 645 -8.30 -42.57 23.08
C ASP A 645 -9.30 -41.47 23.44
N LYS A 646 -9.60 -40.56 22.48
CA LYS A 646 -10.50 -39.39 22.69
C LYS A 646 -11.94 -39.85 22.92
N MET A 647 -12.45 -40.77 22.10
CA MET A 647 -13.84 -41.23 22.20
C MET A 647 -14.09 -41.99 23.51
N MET A 648 -13.14 -42.78 23.96
CA MET A 648 -13.21 -43.42 25.29
C MET A 648 -13.30 -42.34 26.41
N SER A 649 -12.56 -41.27 26.31
CA SER A 649 -12.61 -40.19 27.30
C SER A 649 -13.96 -39.45 27.30
N ILE A 650 -14.60 -39.26 26.13
CA ILE A 650 -15.88 -38.55 25.98
C ILE A 650 -17.05 -39.40 26.47
N TYR A 651 -17.07 -40.71 26.12
CA TYR A 651 -18.18 -41.62 26.39
C TYR A 651 -17.94 -42.52 27.61
N HIS A 652 -16.90 -42.25 28.44
CA HIS A 652 -16.65 -42.99 29.65
C HIS A 652 -17.90 -43.00 30.55
N VAL A 653 -18.38 -44.20 30.87
CA VAL A 653 -19.54 -44.37 31.77
C VAL A 653 -19.24 -43.74 33.12
N ARG A 654 -19.98 -42.69 33.47
CA ARG A 654 -19.94 -42.17 34.83
C ARG A 654 -20.37 -43.28 35.79
N VAL A 655 -19.51 -43.58 36.76
CA VAL A 655 -19.87 -44.50 37.86
C VAL A 655 -21.15 -43.96 38.51
N GLU A 656 -22.23 -44.74 38.50
CA GLU A 656 -23.45 -44.40 39.23
C GLU A 656 -23.07 -44.19 40.70
N TYR A 657 -23.33 -42.96 41.18
CA TYR A 657 -23.20 -42.76 42.61
C TYR A 657 -24.22 -43.62 43.31
N PRO A 658 -23.78 -44.49 44.26
CA PRO A 658 -24.71 -45.32 45.02
C PRO A 658 -25.69 -44.41 45.78
N THR A 659 -26.98 -44.59 45.53
CA THR A 659 -28.03 -43.93 46.32
C THR A 659 -27.95 -44.45 47.75
N VAL A 660 -27.56 -43.59 48.70
CA VAL A 660 -27.67 -43.92 50.13
C VAL A 660 -29.14 -44.01 50.41
N LYS A 661 -29.64 -45.26 50.61
CA LYS A 661 -30.97 -45.47 51.18
C LYS A 661 -30.91 -45.03 52.63
N ASP A 662 -31.56 -43.93 52.97
CA ASP A 662 -31.83 -43.53 54.35
C ASP A 662 -32.59 -44.66 55.07
N GLY A 663 -31.84 -45.37 55.89
CA GLY A 663 -32.40 -46.40 56.77
C GLY A 663 -33.25 -45.77 57.84
N LYS A 664 -34.57 -45.76 57.65
CA LYS A 664 -35.52 -45.61 58.78
C LYS A 664 -35.42 -46.89 59.63
N GLN A 665 -34.67 -46.81 60.72
CA GLN A 665 -34.88 -47.72 61.88
C GLN A 665 -36.23 -47.38 62.49
N THR A 666 -37.23 -48.22 62.20
CA THR A 666 -38.42 -48.37 63.06
C THR A 666 -38.02 -49.19 64.25
N SER A 667 -37.80 -48.54 65.36
CA SER A 667 -37.80 -49.12 66.68
C SER A 667 -39.24 -49.51 67.05
N GLU A 668 -39.61 -50.73 66.98
CA GLU A 668 -40.73 -51.31 67.73
C GLU A 668 -40.27 -51.96 69.03
N LYS A 669 -40.97 -51.50 70.07
CA LYS A 669 -41.04 -52.15 71.38
C LYS A 669 -41.80 -53.43 71.30
#